data_fc22b325c5704a894fb971bf4f323203
#
_entry.id   fc22b325c5704a894fb971bf4f323203
#
_cell.length_a   1.000
_cell.length_b   1.000
_cell.length_c   1.000
_cell.angle_alpha   90.00
_cell.angle_beta   90.00
_cell.angle_gamma   90.00
#
_symmetry.space_group_name_H-M   'P 1'
#
loop_
_entity.id
_entity.type
_entity.pdbx_description
1 polymer ?
#
loop_
_entity_poly.entity_id
_entity_poly.type
_entity_poly.pdbx_seq_one_letter_code
_entity_poly.pdbx_strand_id
1 'polypeptide(L)'
;MATDVEPLTGMGQSELSSELAGQWRTLARAATIVALLSAPAIVVWLNQTQGWAWYWSILAALGAVIAFRGVVDLVFHRVIPWPSLFGLESPQLREEDVVAHRRVWFWRFWLKVAITVVVIGLLAALFNVSGSFFVQILPLLIIFPFYMLFNFAILFGPLLFMNLAQIQAFEPGDAEWGVKLSDVRGQAEAKEEVRRVVAIWQSGEAFERAGGKRERGLLFLGAPGTGKTMLAKAIATGFNSPFVSMPGSGFAATFIGIDAIVVRLLARRAKKLARKWGGQCIVFIDEIDAVGARRQAVQQMTPAADPYGWRDVSDFSFYGPWGAQNPTGDLIVETRQWRDRLFEQRAPRRWTNPIVDRIVNQFPGGMFGGMGMGGQLALNQLLVVMDGIDSPPFLRRVLTNRINTLLDASYIVPRRIGKRSLRLPAAKPRREQIYFIGATNVPIETLDPALTRPGRMGRHVSFRTPTKQDRLDILDLYIGKVAHSPELDQSNRREEIARVTNGYSPAMLEQVTSMALSISHHSGRTSFAWDDLVEAMTTLEAGTAVGIDYVPAESRAVAIHEAGHAAAGHVYLKGAESTRLSIRMRGGALGHHQALEKEERFSRFRSEEFARLVWALGAMAAERVFYGENSNGVGGDVQSVTAQAAYMVGASAMGPQPFEVVPNKGESEEEARERVLGRFEKIGLQIMNRTGGGGPFSENPVASVLGDRDKRALAAELIGQAYVAAYNLVLANRDAVEHIATVLQARREIFGDELLNLLESSKLHIPDVDLAEESAWPTM
;
A
#
# COMPACT_ATOMS: atom_id res chain seq x y z
N MET A 1 19.31 41.51 -27.36
CA MET A 1 20.50 41.35 -28.25
C MET A 1 20.97 39.94 -28.03
N ALA A 2 20.48 39.00 -28.82
CA ALA A 2 20.99 37.65 -28.91
C ALA A 2 22.09 37.69 -30.01
N THR A 3 23.31 37.42 -29.64
CA THR A 3 24.41 37.25 -30.57
C THR A 3 24.29 35.88 -31.20
N ASP A 4 23.88 35.86 -32.46
CA ASP A 4 24.01 34.71 -33.35
C ASP A 4 25.49 34.31 -33.43
N VAL A 5 25.82 33.18 -32.82
CA VAL A 5 27.08 32.48 -33.05
C VAL A 5 26.82 31.61 -34.29
N GLU A 6 27.32 32.05 -35.44
CA GLU A 6 27.37 31.23 -36.64
C GLU A 6 28.07 29.88 -36.34
N PRO A 7 27.44 28.74 -36.71
CA PRO A 7 28.12 27.47 -36.59
C PRO A 7 29.30 27.45 -37.57
N LEU A 8 30.46 27.06 -37.06
CA LEU A 8 31.66 26.75 -37.85
C LEU A 8 31.32 25.65 -38.90
N THR A 9 30.78 26.06 -40.01
CA THR A 9 30.55 25.24 -41.18
C THR A 9 31.87 25.18 -41.99
N GLY A 10 32.61 24.09 -41.83
CA GLY A 10 33.81 23.94 -42.63
C GLY A 10 34.25 22.50 -42.88
N MET A 11 34.05 21.59 -41.95
CA MET A 11 34.28 20.17 -42.18
C MET A 11 33.09 19.39 -41.62
N GLY A 12 32.52 18.50 -42.41
CA GLY A 12 31.42 17.64 -41.92
C GLY A 12 31.89 16.85 -40.71
N GLN A 13 31.07 16.74 -39.67
CA GLN A 13 31.39 16.03 -38.43
C GLN A 13 31.92 14.59 -38.65
N SER A 14 31.60 13.98 -39.79
CA SER A 14 32.12 12.70 -40.26
C SER A 14 33.60 12.74 -40.68
N GLU A 15 34.05 13.84 -41.30
CA GLU A 15 35.45 14.02 -41.73
C GLU A 15 36.33 14.27 -40.53
N LEU A 16 35.95 15.13 -39.60
CA LEU A 16 36.69 15.37 -38.35
C LEU A 16 36.87 14.09 -37.54
N SER A 17 35.83 13.27 -37.43
CA SER A 17 35.89 11.99 -36.72
C SER A 17 36.82 10.97 -37.41
N SER A 18 36.89 10.98 -38.73
CA SER A 18 37.78 10.10 -39.51
C SER A 18 39.23 10.52 -39.39
N GLU A 19 39.51 11.82 -39.37
CA GLU A 19 40.84 12.39 -39.22
C GLU A 19 41.40 12.11 -37.81
N LEU A 20 40.64 12.36 -36.76
CA LEU A 20 41.02 12.04 -35.38
C LEU A 20 41.31 10.54 -35.20
N ALA A 21 40.47 9.67 -35.79
CA ALA A 21 40.75 8.24 -35.79
C ALA A 21 42.02 7.85 -36.53
N GLY A 22 42.33 8.58 -37.60
CA GLY A 22 43.60 8.44 -38.34
C GLY A 22 44.80 8.81 -37.48
N GLN A 23 44.76 9.95 -36.82
CA GLN A 23 45.83 10.40 -35.90
C GLN A 23 46.04 9.39 -34.76
N TRP A 24 44.99 8.89 -34.13
CA TRP A 24 45.09 7.85 -33.11
C TRP A 24 45.76 6.57 -33.61
N ARG A 25 45.45 6.12 -34.83
CA ARG A 25 46.02 4.90 -35.40
C ARG A 25 47.53 5.11 -35.68
N THR A 26 47.92 6.26 -36.18
CA THR A 26 49.33 6.59 -36.44
C THR A 26 50.12 6.64 -35.15
N LEU A 27 49.63 7.32 -34.14
CA LEU A 27 50.26 7.43 -32.83
C LEU A 27 50.33 6.05 -32.12
N ALA A 28 49.29 5.26 -32.24
CA ALA A 28 49.23 3.90 -31.73
C ALA A 28 50.29 2.99 -32.34
N ARG A 29 50.51 3.11 -33.67
CA ARG A 29 51.55 2.34 -34.37
C ARG A 29 52.95 2.80 -33.95
N ALA A 30 53.19 4.08 -33.94
CA ALA A 30 54.47 4.63 -33.51
C ALA A 30 54.85 4.21 -32.08
N ALA A 31 53.92 4.36 -31.13
CA ALA A 31 54.14 3.93 -29.75
C ALA A 31 54.40 2.42 -29.62
N THR A 32 53.72 1.62 -30.41
CA THR A 32 53.94 0.16 -30.40
C THR A 32 55.33 -0.20 -30.97
N ILE A 33 55.76 0.45 -32.02
CA ILE A 33 57.09 0.24 -32.61
C ILE A 33 58.20 0.63 -31.62
N VAL A 34 58.06 1.80 -30.97
CA VAL A 34 59.08 2.26 -29.98
C VAL A 34 59.11 1.28 -28.79
N ALA A 35 57.96 0.82 -28.29
CA ALA A 35 57.89 -0.15 -27.20
C ALA A 35 58.57 -1.48 -27.57
N LEU A 36 58.32 -2.00 -28.77
CA LEU A 36 58.90 -3.26 -29.23
C LEU A 36 60.38 -3.16 -29.41
N LEU A 37 60.90 -2.01 -29.93
CA LEU A 37 62.31 -1.77 -30.08
C LEU A 37 63.07 -1.61 -28.76
N SER A 38 62.42 -1.10 -27.72
CA SER A 38 63.00 -0.98 -26.38
C SER A 38 62.97 -2.27 -25.56
N ALA A 39 62.09 -3.24 -25.87
CA ALA A 39 61.92 -4.48 -25.12
C ALA A 39 63.24 -5.31 -25.00
N PRO A 40 64.03 -5.55 -26.04
CA PRO A 40 65.30 -6.29 -25.94
C PRO A 40 66.27 -5.64 -24.95
N ALA A 41 66.37 -4.32 -24.98
CA ALA A 41 67.27 -3.58 -24.09
C ALA A 41 66.87 -3.74 -22.62
N ILE A 42 65.58 -3.76 -22.33
CA ILE A 42 65.02 -4.01 -20.96
C ILE A 42 65.40 -5.42 -20.52
N VAL A 43 65.25 -6.44 -21.37
CA VAL A 43 65.61 -7.82 -21.06
C VAL A 43 67.09 -7.96 -20.73
N VAL A 44 67.95 -7.41 -21.57
CA VAL A 44 69.39 -7.46 -21.35
C VAL A 44 69.79 -6.72 -20.06
N TRP A 45 69.24 -5.54 -19.83
CA TRP A 45 69.51 -4.77 -18.62
C TRP A 45 69.08 -5.50 -17.35
N LEU A 46 67.87 -6.08 -17.28
CA LEU A 46 67.39 -6.83 -16.12
C LEU A 46 68.15 -8.12 -15.86
N ASN A 47 68.59 -8.79 -16.95
CA ASN A 47 69.35 -10.03 -16.81
C ASN A 47 70.82 -9.75 -16.41
N GLN A 48 71.47 -8.79 -17.03
CA GLN A 48 72.93 -8.53 -16.81
C GLN A 48 73.19 -7.68 -15.56
N THR A 49 72.37 -6.68 -15.28
CA THR A 49 72.60 -5.75 -14.16
C THR A 49 71.88 -6.13 -12.88
N GLN A 50 70.74 -6.73 -12.97
CA GLN A 50 69.88 -7.12 -11.78
C GLN A 50 69.92 -8.63 -11.46
N GLY A 51 70.61 -9.42 -12.30
CA GLY A 51 70.76 -10.85 -12.14
C GLY A 51 69.45 -11.67 -12.24
N TRP A 52 68.44 -11.12 -12.89
CA TRP A 52 67.15 -11.82 -13.00
C TRP A 52 67.29 -12.98 -14.00
N ALA A 53 66.57 -14.08 -13.74
CA ALA A 53 66.50 -15.18 -14.70
C ALA A 53 65.87 -14.68 -16.02
N TRP A 54 66.31 -15.20 -17.15
CA TRP A 54 65.93 -14.70 -18.47
C TRP A 54 64.41 -14.70 -18.70
N TYR A 55 63.67 -15.68 -18.17
CA TYR A 55 62.23 -15.75 -18.29
C TYR A 55 61.51 -14.66 -17.51
N TRP A 56 62.01 -14.28 -16.32
CA TRP A 56 61.46 -13.16 -15.53
C TRP A 56 61.79 -11.82 -16.21
N SER A 57 62.94 -11.68 -16.83
CA SER A 57 63.32 -10.49 -17.58
C SER A 57 62.46 -10.28 -18.82
N ILE A 58 62.12 -11.34 -19.53
CA ILE A 58 61.18 -11.29 -20.67
C ILE A 58 59.78 -10.89 -20.17
N LEU A 59 59.28 -11.49 -19.09
CA LEU A 59 57.98 -11.20 -18.55
C LEU A 59 57.87 -9.73 -18.08
N ALA A 60 58.91 -9.21 -17.45
CA ALA A 60 59.00 -7.82 -17.03
C ALA A 60 59.06 -6.86 -18.22
N ALA A 61 59.85 -7.18 -19.24
CA ALA A 61 59.91 -6.41 -20.48
C ALA A 61 58.55 -6.36 -21.19
N LEU A 62 57.84 -7.47 -21.26
CA LEU A 62 56.49 -7.51 -21.80
C LEU A 62 55.52 -6.62 -20.97
N GLY A 63 55.65 -6.67 -19.64
CA GLY A 63 54.87 -5.80 -18.75
C GLY A 63 55.18 -4.31 -18.97
N ALA A 64 56.47 -3.97 -19.18
CA ALA A 64 56.92 -2.61 -19.46
C ALA A 64 56.38 -2.10 -20.80
N VAL A 65 56.38 -2.93 -21.85
CA VAL A 65 55.81 -2.59 -23.18
C VAL A 65 54.30 -2.29 -23.04
N ILE A 66 53.57 -3.12 -22.31
CA ILE A 66 52.15 -2.95 -22.09
C ILE A 66 51.87 -1.68 -21.28
N ALA A 67 52.62 -1.43 -20.22
CA ALA A 67 52.51 -0.26 -19.37
C ALA A 67 52.82 1.05 -20.14
N PHE A 68 53.92 1.07 -20.90
CA PHE A 68 54.27 2.20 -21.75
C PHE A 68 53.15 2.53 -22.74
N ARG A 69 52.61 1.51 -23.38
CA ARG A 69 51.50 1.67 -24.32
C ARG A 69 50.25 2.23 -23.63
N GLY A 70 49.96 1.80 -22.42
CA GLY A 70 48.89 2.32 -21.61
C GLY A 70 49.05 3.77 -21.19
N VAL A 71 50.29 4.16 -20.83
CA VAL A 71 50.64 5.56 -20.50
C VAL A 71 50.46 6.46 -21.72
N VAL A 72 50.92 6.01 -22.89
CA VAL A 72 50.76 6.75 -24.15
C VAL A 72 49.26 7.00 -24.43
N ASP A 73 48.42 5.98 -24.36
CA ASP A 73 46.95 6.14 -24.55
C ASP A 73 46.34 7.09 -23.51
N LEU A 74 46.85 7.08 -22.29
CA LEU A 74 46.35 7.93 -21.20
C LEU A 74 46.73 9.41 -21.37
N VAL A 75 47.99 9.68 -21.77
CA VAL A 75 48.51 11.04 -21.92
C VAL A 75 47.94 11.69 -23.18
N PHE A 76 47.97 11.00 -24.28
CA PHE A 76 47.55 11.58 -25.57
C PHE A 76 46.00 11.67 -25.67
N HIS A 77 45.24 10.92 -24.87
CA HIS A 77 43.82 11.14 -24.77
C HIS A 77 43.45 12.55 -24.26
N ARG A 78 44.35 13.23 -23.54
CA ARG A 78 44.17 14.64 -23.15
C ARG A 78 44.46 15.63 -24.29
N VAL A 79 45.28 15.24 -25.25
CA VAL A 79 45.73 16.11 -26.32
C VAL A 79 44.86 15.93 -27.57
N ILE A 80 44.52 14.69 -27.90
CA ILE A 80 43.68 14.37 -29.03
C ILE A 80 42.27 14.07 -28.48
N PRO A 81 41.28 14.98 -28.65
CA PRO A 81 39.95 14.76 -28.19
C PRO A 81 39.32 13.57 -28.93
N TRP A 82 38.62 12.77 -28.18
CA TRP A 82 37.78 11.71 -28.73
C TRP A 82 36.64 12.31 -29.51
N PRO A 83 36.24 11.74 -30.67
CA PRO A 83 34.94 12.02 -31.23
C PRO A 83 33.93 11.70 -30.16
N SER A 84 33.30 12.73 -29.65
CA SER A 84 32.39 12.65 -28.51
C SER A 84 31.29 11.63 -28.78
N LEU A 85 31.11 10.68 -27.89
CA LEU A 85 29.95 9.76 -27.88
C LEU A 85 28.61 10.49 -27.85
N PHE A 86 28.60 11.79 -27.54
CA PHE A 86 27.42 12.63 -27.32
C PHE A 86 27.19 13.69 -28.44
N GLY A 87 27.87 13.65 -29.52
CA GLY A 87 27.76 14.69 -30.58
C GLY A 87 27.30 14.21 -31.94
N LEU A 88 27.18 12.91 -32.15
CA LEU A 88 26.77 12.33 -33.42
C LEU A 88 25.58 11.40 -33.20
N GLU A 89 24.46 11.74 -33.75
CA GLU A 89 23.27 10.87 -33.90
C GLU A 89 23.57 9.71 -34.87
N SER A 90 24.64 9.00 -34.65
CA SER A 90 24.95 7.78 -35.37
C SER A 90 24.41 6.62 -34.56
N PRO A 91 23.45 5.83 -35.07
CA PRO A 91 22.84 4.70 -34.35
C PRO A 91 23.84 3.57 -34.06
N GLN A 92 25.11 3.68 -34.51
CA GLN A 92 26.10 2.64 -34.30
C GLN A 92 27.37 3.24 -33.66
N LEU A 93 27.54 2.94 -32.36
CA LEU A 93 28.83 3.13 -31.68
C LEU A 93 29.92 2.36 -32.43
N ARG A 94 30.97 3.07 -32.93
CA ARG A 94 32.11 2.41 -33.55
C ARG A 94 32.80 1.52 -32.50
N GLU A 95 33.08 0.26 -32.84
CA GLU A 95 33.72 -0.68 -31.92
C GLU A 95 35.07 -0.14 -31.40
N GLU A 96 35.75 0.68 -32.19
CA GLU A 96 37.06 1.30 -31.87
C GLU A 96 36.94 2.26 -30.68
N ASP A 97 35.83 3.04 -30.59
CA ASP A 97 35.60 4.02 -29.51
C ASP A 97 35.35 3.31 -28.17
N VAL A 98 34.59 2.24 -28.19
CA VAL A 98 34.36 1.42 -27.00
C VAL A 98 35.63 0.80 -26.44
N VAL A 99 36.53 0.32 -27.34
CA VAL A 99 37.81 -0.28 -26.95
C VAL A 99 38.69 0.73 -26.30
N ALA A 100 38.82 1.86 -26.94
CA ALA A 100 39.71 2.88 -26.47
C ALA A 100 39.22 3.46 -25.12
N HIS A 101 37.88 3.66 -24.92
CA HIS A 101 37.33 4.05 -23.64
C HIS A 101 37.65 3.02 -22.53
N ARG A 102 37.52 1.72 -22.82
CA ARG A 102 37.88 0.65 -21.88
C ARG A 102 39.37 0.66 -21.51
N ARG A 103 40.26 0.90 -22.48
CA ARG A 103 41.69 1.01 -22.24
C ARG A 103 42.02 2.18 -21.32
N VAL A 104 41.51 3.38 -21.63
CA VAL A 104 41.73 4.58 -20.83
C VAL A 104 41.20 4.39 -19.41
N TRP A 105 40.02 3.81 -19.26
CA TRP A 105 39.46 3.54 -17.94
C TRP A 105 40.32 2.55 -17.12
N PHE A 106 40.78 1.46 -17.74
CA PHE A 106 41.67 0.47 -17.12
C PHE A 106 42.98 1.11 -16.65
N TRP A 107 43.66 1.86 -17.54
CA TRP A 107 44.93 2.46 -17.21
C TRP A 107 44.82 3.62 -16.23
N ARG A 108 43.74 4.39 -16.25
CA ARG A 108 43.43 5.38 -15.19
C ARG A 108 43.31 4.74 -13.83
N PHE A 109 42.66 3.60 -13.75
CA PHE A 109 42.56 2.87 -12.50
C PHE A 109 43.91 2.43 -11.97
N TRP A 110 44.71 1.78 -12.81
CA TRP A 110 46.05 1.33 -12.43
C TRP A 110 47.02 2.48 -12.14
N LEU A 111 46.91 3.61 -12.82
CA LEU A 111 47.67 4.82 -12.50
C LEU A 111 47.32 5.33 -11.09
N LYS A 112 46.04 5.39 -10.74
CA LYS A 112 45.65 5.76 -9.39
C LYS A 112 46.21 4.80 -8.34
N VAL A 113 46.12 3.49 -8.59
CA VAL A 113 46.75 2.48 -7.72
C VAL A 113 48.23 2.70 -7.57
N ALA A 114 48.96 2.91 -8.67
CA ALA A 114 50.40 3.18 -8.64
C ALA A 114 50.74 4.47 -7.86
N ILE A 115 50.01 5.56 -8.09
CA ILE A 115 50.19 6.80 -7.33
C ILE A 115 49.91 6.56 -5.84
N THR A 116 48.86 5.83 -5.49
CA THR A 116 48.54 5.53 -4.09
C THR A 116 49.64 4.71 -3.42
N VAL A 117 50.16 3.69 -4.11
CA VAL A 117 51.28 2.89 -3.60
C VAL A 117 52.55 3.75 -3.41
N VAL A 118 52.86 4.62 -4.38
CA VAL A 118 54.00 5.54 -4.28
C VAL A 118 53.85 6.52 -3.13
N VAL A 119 52.63 7.09 -2.95
CA VAL A 119 52.33 8.01 -1.83
C VAL A 119 52.45 7.28 -0.49
N ILE A 120 51.91 6.07 -0.38
CA ILE A 120 52.06 5.25 0.83
C ILE A 120 53.55 4.94 1.08
N GLY A 121 54.28 4.57 0.06
CA GLY A 121 55.73 4.32 0.17
C GLY A 121 56.52 5.55 0.62
N LEU A 122 56.23 6.73 0.04
CA LEU A 122 56.84 7.98 0.46
C LEU A 122 56.49 8.38 1.90
N LEU A 123 55.22 8.22 2.27
CA LEU A 123 54.76 8.46 3.66
C LEU A 123 55.48 7.50 4.63
N ALA A 124 55.56 6.22 4.27
CA ALA A 124 56.28 5.24 5.06
C ALA A 124 57.76 5.57 5.24
N ALA A 125 58.41 6.04 4.18
CA ALA A 125 59.80 6.50 4.25
C ALA A 125 59.95 7.77 5.08
N LEU A 126 59.01 8.73 4.94
CA LEU A 126 59.02 10.00 5.68
C LEU A 126 58.83 9.78 7.20
N PHE A 127 57.98 8.87 7.58
CA PHE A 127 57.72 8.50 8.98
C PHE A 127 58.65 7.41 9.49
N ASN A 128 59.65 7.02 8.74
CA ASN A 128 60.61 5.96 9.07
C ASN A 128 59.96 4.63 9.55
N VAL A 129 58.81 4.31 8.91
CA VAL A 129 58.03 3.11 9.22
C VAL A 129 58.74 1.88 8.67
N SER A 130 59.16 0.97 9.55
CA SER A 130 59.82 -0.27 9.13
C SER A 130 58.90 -1.17 8.32
N GLY A 131 59.47 -1.91 7.37
CA GLY A 131 58.71 -2.87 6.54
C GLY A 131 57.94 -3.91 7.39
N SER A 132 58.41 -4.18 8.59
CA SER A 132 57.76 -5.07 9.57
C SER A 132 56.37 -4.52 10.03
N PHE A 133 56.19 -3.23 10.09
CA PHE A 133 54.89 -2.61 10.41
C PHE A 133 53.80 -2.98 9.40
N PHE A 134 54.16 -2.93 8.09
CA PHE A 134 53.23 -3.32 7.03
C PHE A 134 52.89 -4.80 7.07
N VAL A 135 53.85 -5.67 7.41
CA VAL A 135 53.62 -7.10 7.55
C VAL A 135 52.72 -7.41 8.75
N GLN A 136 52.78 -6.60 9.81
CA GLN A 136 51.94 -6.76 10.99
C GLN A 136 50.51 -6.21 10.77
N ILE A 137 50.36 -5.14 10.00
CA ILE A 137 49.02 -4.52 9.72
C ILE A 137 48.28 -5.30 8.64
N LEU A 138 48.96 -5.92 7.65
CA LEU A 138 48.30 -6.63 6.56
C LEU A 138 47.33 -7.74 7.01
N PRO A 139 47.70 -8.61 8.01
CA PRO A 139 46.76 -9.57 8.59
C PRO A 139 45.57 -8.89 9.24
N LEU A 140 45.77 -7.78 9.98
CA LEU A 140 44.74 -7.04 10.63
C LEU A 140 43.73 -6.45 9.61
N LEU A 141 44.22 -5.90 8.50
CA LEU A 141 43.37 -5.39 7.41
C LEU A 141 42.56 -6.49 6.71
N ILE A 142 43.05 -7.72 6.70
CA ILE A 142 42.33 -8.87 6.14
C ILE A 142 41.38 -9.47 7.18
N ILE A 143 41.82 -9.65 8.42
CA ILE A 143 41.03 -10.29 9.49
C ILE A 143 39.89 -9.39 9.96
N PHE A 144 40.08 -8.07 10.06
CA PHE A 144 39.09 -7.13 10.54
C PHE A 144 37.78 -7.12 9.70
N PRO A 145 37.82 -7.06 8.36
CA PRO A 145 36.61 -7.19 7.53
C PRO A 145 35.93 -8.57 7.70
N PHE A 146 36.70 -9.64 7.86
CA PHE A 146 36.17 -10.98 8.12
C PHE A 146 35.52 -11.06 9.48
N TYR A 147 36.11 -10.51 10.51
CA TYR A 147 35.53 -10.41 11.85
C TYR A 147 34.25 -9.59 11.86
N MET A 148 34.24 -8.44 11.18
CA MET A 148 33.04 -7.62 11.00
C MET A 148 31.95 -8.37 10.24
N LEU A 149 32.29 -9.08 9.16
CA LEU A 149 31.33 -9.88 8.39
C LEU A 149 30.77 -11.03 9.22
N PHE A 150 31.58 -11.67 10.04
CA PHE A 150 31.18 -12.77 10.93
C PHE A 150 30.24 -12.28 12.03
N ASN A 151 30.56 -11.17 12.70
CA ASN A 151 29.66 -10.57 13.70
C ASN A 151 28.34 -10.10 13.05
N PHE A 152 28.41 -9.51 11.85
CA PHE A 152 27.21 -9.15 11.11
C PHE A 152 26.37 -10.39 10.77
N ALA A 153 26.98 -11.49 10.37
CA ALA A 153 26.27 -12.73 10.05
C ALA A 153 25.61 -13.37 11.29
N ILE A 154 26.27 -13.31 12.46
CA ILE A 154 25.68 -13.81 13.72
C ILE A 154 24.52 -12.93 14.17
N LEU A 155 24.64 -11.61 14.12
CA LEU A 155 23.62 -10.69 14.59
C LEU A 155 22.41 -10.63 13.64
N PHE A 156 22.64 -10.58 12.33
CA PHE A 156 21.60 -10.41 11.32
C PHE A 156 21.18 -11.70 10.61
N GLY A 157 21.97 -12.76 10.73
CA GLY A 157 21.67 -14.06 10.12
C GLY A 157 20.32 -14.64 10.55
N PRO A 158 19.99 -14.70 11.84
CA PRO A 158 18.70 -15.18 12.32
C PRO A 158 17.52 -14.34 11.80
N LEU A 159 17.65 -13.02 11.74
CA LEU A 159 16.62 -12.12 11.21
C LEU A 159 16.40 -12.32 9.71
N LEU A 160 17.47 -12.50 8.94
CA LEU A 160 17.38 -12.87 7.52
C LEU A 160 16.69 -14.23 7.34
N PHE A 161 17.01 -15.19 8.19
CA PHE A 161 16.41 -16.52 8.14
C PHE A 161 14.90 -16.48 8.45
N MET A 162 14.48 -15.74 9.46
CA MET A 162 13.05 -15.54 9.79
C MET A 162 12.27 -14.94 8.61
N ASN A 163 12.80 -13.89 7.97
CA ASN A 163 12.15 -13.29 6.78
C ASN A 163 12.13 -14.23 5.57
N LEU A 164 13.15 -15.08 5.41
CA LEU A 164 13.19 -16.10 4.37
C LEU A 164 12.17 -17.23 4.59
N ALA A 165 11.87 -17.56 5.85
CA ALA A 165 10.87 -18.57 6.19
C ALA A 165 9.44 -18.15 5.76
N GLN A 166 9.17 -16.85 5.61
CA GLN A 166 7.87 -16.35 5.13
C GLN A 166 7.65 -16.58 3.62
N ILE A 167 8.70 -16.88 2.85
CA ILE A 167 8.57 -17.19 1.43
C ILE A 167 8.04 -18.62 1.28
N GLN A 168 6.76 -18.73 0.97
CA GLN A 168 6.13 -20.00 0.63
C GLN A 168 6.29 -20.28 -0.86
N ALA A 169 6.62 -21.50 -1.22
CA ALA A 169 6.79 -21.89 -2.61
C ALA A 169 6.07 -23.22 -2.83
N PHE A 170 5.14 -23.23 -3.76
CA PHE A 170 4.34 -24.38 -4.15
C PHE A 170 4.80 -24.82 -5.54
N GLU A 171 5.19 -26.08 -5.64
CA GLU A 171 5.57 -26.70 -6.91
C GLU A 171 4.41 -27.51 -7.49
N PRO A 172 4.34 -27.70 -8.82
CA PRO A 172 3.38 -28.61 -9.42
C PRO A 172 3.49 -30.01 -8.79
N GLY A 173 2.39 -30.46 -8.18
CA GLY A 173 2.34 -31.74 -7.45
C GLY A 173 2.30 -31.64 -5.94
N ASP A 174 2.49 -30.47 -5.36
CA ASP A 174 2.29 -30.24 -3.91
C ASP A 174 0.80 -30.34 -3.56
N ALA A 175 0.48 -30.72 -2.30
CA ALA A 175 -0.90 -30.91 -1.85
C ALA A 175 -1.76 -29.63 -1.93
N GLU A 176 -1.15 -28.46 -1.75
CA GLU A 176 -1.81 -27.16 -1.86
C GLU A 176 -1.80 -26.58 -3.29
N TRP A 177 -1.20 -27.29 -4.24
CA TRP A 177 -1.22 -26.96 -5.65
C TRP A 177 -2.39 -27.68 -6.32
N GLY A 178 -3.06 -27.07 -7.28
CA GLY A 178 -4.14 -27.74 -8.01
C GLY A 178 -5.49 -27.04 -7.88
N VAL A 179 -5.55 -25.84 -7.29
CA VAL A 179 -6.77 -24.99 -7.30
C VAL A 179 -7.12 -24.67 -8.75
N LYS A 180 -8.33 -25.05 -9.18
CA LYS A 180 -8.83 -24.78 -10.52
C LYS A 180 -9.58 -23.45 -10.57
N LEU A 181 -9.67 -22.85 -11.75
CA LEU A 181 -10.46 -21.63 -11.95
C LEU A 181 -11.96 -21.85 -11.67
N SER A 182 -12.45 -23.09 -11.82
CA SER A 182 -13.81 -23.52 -11.45
C SER A 182 -14.07 -23.48 -9.95
N ASP A 183 -13.02 -23.64 -9.14
CA ASP A 183 -13.15 -23.66 -7.68
C ASP A 183 -13.34 -22.26 -7.10
N VAL A 184 -12.94 -21.23 -7.86
CA VAL A 184 -13.23 -19.82 -7.53
C VAL A 184 -14.67 -19.53 -7.90
N ARG A 185 -15.56 -19.49 -6.92
CA ARG A 185 -16.97 -19.18 -7.12
C ARG A 185 -17.19 -17.67 -7.22
N GLY A 186 -18.19 -17.26 -8.01
CA GLY A 186 -18.43 -15.83 -8.29
C GLY A 186 -17.30 -15.18 -9.10
N GLN A 187 -17.15 -13.85 -8.99
CA GLN A 187 -16.09 -13.04 -9.60
C GLN A 187 -15.97 -13.21 -11.13
N ALA A 188 -17.10 -13.23 -11.84
CA ALA A 188 -17.14 -13.50 -13.28
C ALA A 188 -16.24 -12.53 -14.07
N GLU A 189 -16.30 -11.23 -13.74
CA GLU A 189 -15.54 -10.17 -14.40
C GLU A 189 -14.03 -10.33 -14.15
N ALA A 190 -13.64 -10.59 -12.91
CA ALA A 190 -12.24 -10.80 -12.55
C ALA A 190 -11.67 -12.04 -13.24
N LYS A 191 -12.44 -13.12 -13.32
CA LYS A 191 -12.04 -14.35 -14.02
C LYS A 191 -11.88 -14.13 -15.53
N GLU A 192 -12.76 -13.35 -16.15
CA GLU A 192 -12.69 -13.05 -17.57
C GLU A 192 -11.47 -12.17 -17.90
N GLU A 193 -11.21 -11.13 -17.09
CA GLU A 193 -10.03 -10.29 -17.29
C GLU A 193 -8.73 -11.09 -17.09
N VAL A 194 -8.70 -11.96 -16.08
CA VAL A 194 -7.58 -12.87 -15.87
C VAL A 194 -7.39 -13.81 -17.06
N ARG A 195 -8.45 -14.39 -17.64
CA ARG A 195 -8.33 -15.24 -18.84
C ARG A 195 -7.68 -14.51 -20.00
N ARG A 196 -8.05 -13.23 -20.23
CA ARG A 196 -7.45 -12.39 -21.27
C ARG A 196 -5.95 -12.19 -21.04
N VAL A 197 -5.56 -11.86 -19.82
CA VAL A 197 -4.15 -11.66 -19.48
C VAL A 197 -3.36 -12.96 -19.58
N VAL A 198 -3.92 -14.06 -19.11
CA VAL A 198 -3.35 -15.40 -19.21
C VAL A 198 -3.12 -15.78 -20.68
N ALA A 199 -4.05 -15.50 -21.57
CA ALA A 199 -3.90 -15.74 -23.01
C ALA A 199 -2.73 -14.93 -23.61
N ILE A 200 -2.57 -13.66 -23.20
CA ILE A 200 -1.42 -12.82 -23.59
C ILE A 200 -0.10 -13.41 -23.05
N TRP A 201 -0.07 -13.91 -21.84
CA TRP A 201 1.12 -14.53 -21.26
C TRP A 201 1.51 -15.81 -21.98
N GLN A 202 0.53 -16.63 -22.39
CA GLN A 202 0.74 -17.87 -23.16
C GLN A 202 1.18 -17.60 -24.60
N SER A 203 0.60 -16.60 -25.28
CA SER A 203 0.91 -16.25 -26.68
C SER A 203 2.16 -15.36 -26.85
N GLY A 204 2.85 -15.08 -25.79
CA GLY A 204 3.91 -14.09 -25.55
C GLY A 204 4.79 -13.68 -26.73
N GLU A 205 5.46 -14.61 -27.42
CA GLU A 205 6.32 -14.25 -28.57
C GLU A 205 5.52 -13.80 -29.81
N ALA A 206 4.33 -14.36 -30.03
CA ALA A 206 3.47 -13.97 -31.13
C ALA A 206 2.92 -12.54 -30.91
N PHE A 207 2.53 -12.21 -29.69
CA PHE A 207 2.06 -10.89 -29.31
C PHE A 207 3.17 -9.83 -29.44
N GLU A 208 4.39 -10.15 -29.01
CA GLU A 208 5.55 -9.25 -29.16
C GLU A 208 5.95 -9.04 -30.63
N ARG A 209 5.88 -10.08 -31.46
CA ARG A 209 6.11 -9.97 -32.92
C ARG A 209 5.06 -9.10 -33.61
N ALA A 210 3.84 -9.07 -33.09
CA ALA A 210 2.78 -8.18 -33.55
C ALA A 210 2.93 -6.71 -33.08
N GLY A 211 4.01 -6.40 -32.34
CA GLY A 211 4.28 -5.07 -31.80
C GLY A 211 3.68 -4.80 -30.41
N GLY A 212 3.03 -5.79 -29.81
CA GLY A 212 2.47 -5.69 -28.46
C GLY A 212 3.54 -5.73 -27.38
N LYS A 213 3.37 -4.93 -26.32
CA LYS A 213 4.25 -4.95 -25.16
C LYS A 213 3.65 -5.83 -24.07
N ARG A 214 4.35 -6.91 -23.72
CA ARG A 214 3.87 -7.87 -22.71
C ARG A 214 3.90 -7.25 -21.33
N GLU A 215 2.75 -7.19 -20.67
CA GLU A 215 2.65 -6.86 -19.26
C GLU A 215 3.03 -8.08 -18.41
N ARG A 216 3.82 -7.85 -17.36
CA ARG A 216 4.35 -8.92 -16.51
C ARG A 216 3.77 -8.90 -15.11
N GLY A 217 2.91 -7.95 -14.81
CA GLY A 217 2.31 -7.80 -13.51
C GLY A 217 0.83 -7.55 -13.59
N LEU A 218 0.11 -8.15 -12.61
CA LEU A 218 -1.29 -7.93 -12.31
C LEU A 218 -1.41 -7.32 -10.92
N LEU A 219 -2.37 -6.45 -10.74
CA LEU A 219 -2.75 -5.91 -9.44
C LEU A 219 -4.20 -6.29 -9.12
N PHE A 220 -4.40 -7.05 -8.06
CA PHE A 220 -5.70 -7.44 -7.55
C PHE A 220 -6.17 -6.44 -6.50
N LEU A 221 -7.29 -5.77 -6.76
CA LEU A 221 -7.89 -4.75 -5.91
C LEU A 221 -9.22 -5.27 -5.34
N GLY A 222 -9.45 -5.10 -4.07
CA GLY A 222 -10.75 -5.44 -3.47
C GLY A 222 -10.68 -5.76 -1.99
N ALA A 223 -11.84 -5.90 -1.36
CA ALA A 223 -11.99 -6.17 0.07
C ALA A 223 -11.28 -7.48 0.49
N PRO A 224 -10.90 -7.62 1.77
CA PRO A 224 -10.33 -8.87 2.28
C PRO A 224 -11.33 -10.02 2.14
N GLY A 225 -10.81 -11.25 1.96
CA GLY A 225 -11.65 -12.45 1.87
C GLY A 225 -12.42 -12.64 0.56
N THR A 226 -12.20 -11.81 -0.48
CA THR A 226 -12.89 -11.90 -1.78
C THR A 226 -12.31 -12.95 -2.74
N GLY A 227 -11.28 -13.70 -2.33
CA GLY A 227 -10.71 -14.79 -3.12
C GLY A 227 -9.50 -14.41 -3.99
N LYS A 228 -8.85 -13.25 -3.74
CA LYS A 228 -7.66 -12.79 -4.49
C LYS A 228 -6.54 -13.83 -4.52
N THR A 229 -6.15 -14.35 -3.36
CA THR A 229 -5.09 -15.36 -3.23
C THR A 229 -5.49 -16.69 -3.90
N MET A 230 -6.76 -17.07 -3.81
CA MET A 230 -7.29 -18.28 -4.45
C MET A 230 -7.25 -18.17 -5.98
N LEU A 231 -7.64 -17.02 -6.54
CA LEU A 231 -7.55 -16.78 -7.97
C LEU A 231 -6.10 -16.79 -8.47
N ALA A 232 -5.17 -16.22 -7.70
CA ALA A 232 -3.74 -16.25 -8.03
C ALA A 232 -3.19 -17.70 -8.07
N LYS A 233 -3.58 -18.56 -7.13
CA LYS A 233 -3.26 -20.00 -7.15
C LYS A 233 -3.90 -20.70 -8.36
N ALA A 234 -5.15 -20.38 -8.70
CA ALA A 234 -5.84 -20.94 -9.87
C ALA A 234 -5.16 -20.56 -11.19
N ILE A 235 -4.62 -19.34 -11.30
CA ILE A 235 -3.80 -18.94 -12.44
C ILE A 235 -2.55 -19.82 -12.53
N ALA A 236 -1.83 -20.01 -11.42
CA ALA A 236 -0.63 -20.82 -11.39
C ALA A 236 -0.89 -22.29 -11.82
N THR A 237 -1.99 -22.86 -11.36
CA THR A 237 -2.46 -24.19 -11.76
C THR A 237 -2.77 -24.25 -13.27
N GLY A 238 -3.51 -23.26 -13.79
CA GLY A 238 -3.85 -23.18 -15.21
C GLY A 238 -2.63 -23.01 -16.14
N PHE A 239 -1.55 -22.44 -15.61
CA PHE A 239 -0.24 -22.31 -16.28
C PHE A 239 0.66 -23.53 -16.11
N ASN A 240 0.32 -24.45 -15.23
CA ASN A 240 1.24 -25.50 -14.77
C ASN A 240 2.60 -24.94 -14.32
N SER A 241 2.58 -23.81 -13.64
CA SER A 241 3.75 -23.04 -13.21
C SER A 241 3.90 -23.06 -11.70
N PRO A 242 5.12 -23.10 -11.16
CA PRO A 242 5.34 -22.94 -9.74
C PRO A 242 4.84 -21.58 -9.24
N PHE A 243 4.36 -21.57 -8.03
CA PHE A 243 3.78 -20.41 -7.37
C PHE A 243 4.61 -20.06 -6.12
N VAL A 244 5.05 -18.81 -6.04
CA VAL A 244 5.79 -18.31 -4.88
C VAL A 244 4.97 -17.21 -4.24
N SER A 245 4.58 -17.39 -2.98
CA SER A 245 3.79 -16.44 -2.21
C SER A 245 4.63 -15.80 -1.12
N MET A 246 4.43 -14.50 -0.91
CA MET A 246 5.01 -13.75 0.19
C MET A 246 4.08 -12.62 0.63
N PRO A 247 3.82 -12.42 1.92
CA PRO A 247 3.08 -11.25 2.39
C PRO A 247 3.92 -9.98 2.23
N GLY A 248 3.29 -8.84 1.93
CA GLY A 248 3.95 -7.54 1.81
C GLY A 248 4.63 -7.10 3.09
N SER A 249 4.05 -7.44 4.24
CA SER A 249 4.66 -7.23 5.57
C SER A 249 6.01 -7.92 5.74
N GLY A 250 6.26 -9.03 5.03
CA GLY A 250 7.55 -9.73 5.03
C GLY A 250 8.69 -8.95 4.39
N PHE A 251 8.40 -7.84 3.68
CA PHE A 251 9.41 -6.90 3.20
C PHE A 251 9.69 -5.76 4.17
N ALA A 252 8.87 -5.56 5.19
CA ALA A 252 9.04 -4.52 6.20
C ALA A 252 10.01 -4.99 7.28
N ALA A 253 11.30 -5.10 6.94
CA ALA A 253 12.31 -5.47 7.92
C ALA A 253 12.71 -4.26 8.78
N THR A 254 13.02 -4.52 10.05
CA THR A 254 13.38 -3.50 11.05
C THR A 254 14.71 -2.78 10.71
N PHE A 255 15.54 -3.36 9.82
CA PHE A 255 16.85 -2.84 9.50
C PHE A 255 16.97 -2.43 8.02
N ILE A 256 17.50 -1.22 7.81
CA ILE A 256 17.71 -0.63 6.48
C ILE A 256 18.60 -1.56 5.62
N GLY A 257 18.06 -1.95 4.45
CA GLY A 257 18.79 -2.73 3.45
C GLY A 257 18.54 -4.23 3.45
N ILE A 258 18.01 -4.81 4.53
CA ILE A 258 17.59 -6.23 4.57
C ILE A 258 16.44 -6.45 3.59
N ASP A 259 15.50 -5.52 3.51
CA ASP A 259 14.34 -5.54 2.61
C ASP A 259 14.76 -5.76 1.16
N ALA A 260 15.78 -5.03 0.71
CA ALA A 260 16.31 -5.17 -0.64
C ALA A 260 16.96 -6.56 -0.88
N ILE A 261 17.53 -7.16 0.16
CA ILE A 261 18.10 -8.51 0.08
C ILE A 261 16.97 -9.54 -0.02
N VAL A 262 15.89 -9.40 0.76
CA VAL A 262 14.72 -10.30 0.73
C VAL A 262 14.07 -10.29 -0.66
N VAL A 263 13.85 -9.13 -1.26
CA VAL A 263 13.33 -9.00 -2.65
C VAL A 263 14.23 -9.73 -3.66
N ARG A 264 15.56 -9.58 -3.52
CA ARG A 264 16.51 -10.29 -4.40
C ARG A 264 16.47 -11.81 -4.21
N LEU A 265 16.31 -12.28 -2.97
CA LEU A 265 16.22 -13.69 -2.65
C LEU A 265 14.90 -14.30 -3.16
N LEU A 266 13.78 -13.59 -3.02
CA LEU A 266 12.49 -13.95 -3.63
C LEU A 266 12.64 -14.14 -5.14
N ALA A 267 13.21 -13.15 -5.83
CA ALA A 267 13.45 -13.21 -7.26
C ALA A 267 14.40 -14.36 -7.66
N ARG A 268 15.44 -14.64 -6.86
CA ARG A 268 16.34 -15.78 -7.09
C ARG A 268 15.62 -17.11 -6.94
N ARG A 269 14.77 -17.25 -5.91
CA ARG A 269 13.96 -18.46 -5.68
C ARG A 269 12.97 -18.69 -6.83
N ALA A 270 12.24 -17.64 -7.25
CA ALA A 270 11.36 -17.70 -8.40
C ALA A 270 12.10 -18.10 -9.70
N LYS A 271 13.28 -17.51 -9.96
CA LYS A 271 14.12 -17.88 -11.12
C LYS A 271 14.62 -19.33 -11.05
N LYS A 272 14.94 -19.83 -9.85
CA LYS A 272 15.36 -21.23 -9.67
C LYS A 272 14.21 -22.20 -9.98
N LEU A 273 13.01 -21.89 -9.49
CA LEU A 273 11.81 -22.70 -9.74
C LEU A 273 11.37 -22.63 -11.21
N ALA A 274 11.40 -21.44 -11.83
CA ALA A 274 11.14 -21.29 -13.26
C ALA A 274 12.04 -22.20 -14.11
N ARG A 275 13.33 -22.31 -13.79
CA ARG A 275 14.25 -23.23 -14.51
C ARG A 275 13.90 -24.70 -14.33
N LYS A 276 13.38 -25.06 -13.15
CA LYS A 276 13.01 -26.46 -12.85
C LYS A 276 11.72 -26.86 -13.59
N TRP A 277 10.80 -25.91 -13.78
CA TRP A 277 9.44 -26.14 -14.24
C TRP A 277 9.09 -25.33 -15.51
N GLY A 278 9.72 -25.61 -16.63
CA GLY A 278 9.28 -25.10 -17.94
C GLY A 278 9.59 -23.63 -18.25
N GLY A 279 10.38 -22.94 -17.42
CA GLY A 279 10.86 -21.57 -17.69
C GLY A 279 9.94 -20.44 -17.18
N GLN A 280 8.84 -20.77 -16.52
CA GLN A 280 7.87 -19.79 -16.00
C GLN A 280 7.68 -19.93 -14.49
N CYS A 281 7.37 -18.84 -13.80
CA CYS A 281 7.03 -18.83 -12.38
C CYS A 281 6.14 -17.62 -12.05
N ILE A 282 5.15 -17.83 -11.21
CA ILE A 282 4.27 -16.78 -10.72
C ILE A 282 4.70 -16.40 -9.30
N VAL A 283 4.91 -15.10 -9.06
CA VAL A 283 5.20 -14.52 -7.75
C VAL A 283 3.98 -13.74 -7.30
N PHE A 284 3.41 -14.15 -6.20
CA PHE A 284 2.27 -13.50 -5.57
C PHE A 284 2.72 -12.73 -4.33
N ILE A 285 2.35 -11.46 -4.26
CA ILE A 285 2.63 -10.58 -3.11
C ILE A 285 1.29 -10.15 -2.55
N ASP A 286 0.94 -10.69 -1.38
CA ASP A 286 -0.26 -10.27 -0.68
C ASP A 286 0.00 -8.99 0.11
N GLU A 287 -1.03 -8.17 0.32
CA GLU A 287 -0.91 -6.87 1.03
C GLU A 287 0.26 -6.01 0.49
N ILE A 288 0.33 -5.86 -0.83
CA ILE A 288 1.43 -5.13 -1.48
C ILE A 288 1.51 -3.66 -1.06
N ASP A 289 0.43 -3.11 -0.51
CA ASP A 289 0.36 -1.77 0.08
C ASP A 289 1.36 -1.58 1.23
N ALA A 290 1.69 -2.63 1.98
CA ALA A 290 2.76 -2.57 2.99
C ALA A 290 4.12 -2.12 2.42
N VAL A 291 4.36 -2.38 1.12
CA VAL A 291 5.58 -1.99 0.40
C VAL A 291 5.33 -0.83 -0.55
N GLY A 292 4.13 -0.78 -1.14
CA GLY A 292 3.76 0.09 -2.26
C GLY A 292 3.03 1.38 -1.87
N ALA A 293 2.92 1.73 -0.58
CA ALA A 293 2.25 2.96 -0.16
C ALA A 293 2.95 4.22 -0.71
N ARG A 294 2.16 5.25 -1.03
CA ARG A 294 2.67 6.54 -1.50
C ARG A 294 3.63 7.15 -0.49
N ARG A 295 4.71 7.72 -0.98
CA ARG A 295 5.74 8.41 -0.16
C ARG A 295 5.17 9.53 0.70
N GLN A 296 4.12 10.21 0.23
CA GLN A 296 3.43 11.28 0.97
C GLN A 296 2.58 10.75 2.14
N ALA A 297 1.98 9.57 2.01
CA ALA A 297 1.22 8.97 3.11
C ALA A 297 2.11 8.55 4.28
N VAL A 298 3.34 8.15 4.01
CA VAL A 298 4.33 7.83 5.05
C VAL A 298 4.94 9.09 5.67
N GLN A 299 5.06 10.18 4.91
CA GLN A 299 5.49 11.48 5.45
C GLN A 299 4.43 12.18 6.30
N GLN A 300 3.14 11.86 6.08
CA GLN A 300 2.05 12.35 6.94
C GLN A 300 1.95 11.59 8.27
N MET A 301 2.57 10.41 8.40
CA MET A 301 2.72 9.71 9.69
C MET A 301 3.91 10.20 10.53
N THR A 302 4.89 10.85 9.96
CA THR A 302 5.77 11.74 10.73
C THR A 302 5.01 13.05 10.84
N PRO A 303 4.71 13.56 12.05
CA PRO A 303 4.19 14.90 12.16
C PRO A 303 5.17 15.78 11.40
N ALA A 304 4.73 16.32 10.26
CA ALA A 304 5.47 17.34 9.57
C ALA A 304 5.76 18.37 10.67
N ALA A 305 7.02 18.68 10.89
CA ALA A 305 7.36 19.74 11.79
C ALA A 305 6.59 20.94 11.26
N ASP A 306 5.47 21.25 11.93
CA ASP A 306 4.56 22.29 11.53
C ASP A 306 5.40 23.55 11.45
N PRO A 307 5.58 24.17 10.28
CA PRO A 307 6.37 25.40 10.18
C PRO A 307 5.77 26.53 11.05
N TYR A 308 4.55 26.35 11.54
CA TYR A 308 3.85 27.27 12.43
C TYR A 308 3.82 26.82 13.90
N GLY A 309 4.40 25.64 14.24
CA GLY A 309 4.71 25.27 15.62
C GLY A 309 3.54 25.22 16.60
N TRP A 310 2.37 24.77 16.15
CA TRP A 310 1.31 24.36 17.06
C TRP A 310 1.73 23.04 17.68
N ARG A 311 2.28 23.14 18.85
CA ARG A 311 2.75 22.00 19.61
C ARG A 311 1.60 21.45 20.43
N ASP A 312 1.64 20.17 20.51
CA ASP A 312 1.01 19.17 21.36
C ASP A 312 0.07 19.73 22.46
N VAL A 313 -0.99 18.98 22.70
CA VAL A 313 -1.95 19.17 23.80
C VAL A 313 -1.27 19.44 25.15
N SER A 314 -0.01 19.01 25.32
CA SER A 314 0.83 19.35 26.46
C SER A 314 1.11 20.85 26.64
N ASP A 315 1.15 21.64 25.56
CA ASP A 315 1.31 23.09 25.65
C ASP A 315 0.02 23.75 26.16
N PHE A 316 -1.14 23.20 25.82
CA PHE A 316 -2.44 23.62 26.36
C PHE A 316 -2.63 23.22 27.84
N SER A 317 -2.09 22.08 28.25
CA SER A 317 -2.18 21.62 29.64
C SER A 317 -1.24 22.38 30.57
N PHE A 318 -0.17 22.94 30.04
CA PHE A 318 0.76 23.74 30.85
C PHE A 318 0.23 25.15 31.17
N TYR A 319 -0.51 25.78 30.25
CA TYR A 319 -1.06 27.12 30.40
C TYR A 319 -2.58 27.14 30.66
N GLY A 320 -3.28 26.02 30.51
CA GLY A 320 -4.73 25.94 30.57
C GLY A 320 -5.44 26.67 29.41
N PRO A 321 -6.78 26.59 29.34
CA PRO A 321 -7.57 27.29 28.31
C PRO A 321 -7.47 28.80 28.36
N TRP A 322 -6.90 29.37 29.43
CA TRP A 322 -6.69 30.79 29.68
C TRP A 322 -5.22 31.23 29.52
N GLY A 323 -4.35 30.33 29.04
CA GLY A 323 -2.90 30.56 28.96
C GLY A 323 -2.43 31.70 28.07
N ALA A 324 -3.34 32.29 27.30
CA ALA A 324 -3.07 33.50 26.52
C ALA A 324 -3.47 34.79 27.24
N GLN A 325 -4.00 34.70 28.45
CA GLN A 325 -4.43 35.86 29.23
C GLN A 325 -3.67 35.95 30.54
N ASN A 326 -3.25 37.18 30.87
CA ASN A 326 -2.72 37.52 32.18
C ASN A 326 -3.80 37.40 33.26
N PRO A 327 -3.49 37.18 34.55
CA PRO A 327 -4.46 37.26 35.63
C PRO A 327 -5.29 38.56 35.69
N THR A 328 -4.81 39.60 34.99
CA THR A 328 -5.52 40.87 34.78
C THR A 328 -6.45 40.87 33.59
N GLY A 329 -6.54 39.78 32.81
CA GLY A 329 -7.39 39.69 31.63
C GLY A 329 -6.78 40.17 30.31
N ASP A 330 -5.53 40.65 30.34
CA ASP A 330 -4.84 41.14 29.15
C ASP A 330 -4.26 39.99 28.31
N LEU A 331 -4.36 40.09 26.99
CA LEU A 331 -3.75 39.17 26.06
C LEU A 331 -2.21 39.28 26.15
N ILE A 332 -1.55 38.22 26.55
CA ILE A 332 -0.10 38.13 26.51
C ILE A 332 0.32 37.91 25.04
N VAL A 333 0.67 39.01 24.38
CA VAL A 333 1.26 38.94 23.03
C VAL A 333 2.76 38.64 23.16
N GLU A 334 3.09 37.40 23.46
CA GLU A 334 4.48 36.96 23.41
C GLU A 334 4.92 36.83 21.97
N THR A 335 5.98 37.55 21.60
CA THR A 335 6.57 37.35 20.27
C THR A 335 7.19 35.97 20.21
N ARG A 336 6.96 35.26 19.07
CA ARG A 336 7.50 33.93 18.79
C ARG A 336 9.00 33.82 19.08
N GLN A 337 9.76 34.88 18.80
CA GLN A 337 11.19 34.98 19.07
C GLN A 337 11.56 34.93 20.55
N TRP A 338 10.75 35.49 21.44
CA TRP A 338 11.00 35.47 22.88
C TRP A 338 10.77 34.06 23.45
N ARG A 339 9.70 33.43 23.03
CA ARG A 339 9.37 32.04 23.41
C ARG A 339 10.44 31.07 22.94
N ASP A 340 10.90 31.16 21.68
CA ASP A 340 11.93 30.32 21.13
C ASP A 340 13.27 30.46 21.87
N ARG A 341 13.66 31.69 22.27
CA ARG A 341 14.84 31.95 23.13
C ARG A 341 14.70 31.32 24.51
N LEU A 342 13.50 31.33 25.09
CA LEU A 342 13.25 30.78 26.42
C LEU A 342 13.35 29.22 26.38
N PHE A 343 12.90 28.61 25.32
CA PHE A 343 13.03 27.17 25.12
C PHE A 343 14.45 26.75 24.72
N GLU A 344 15.17 27.52 23.92
CA GLU A 344 16.61 27.31 23.67
C GLU A 344 17.46 27.39 24.94
N GLN A 345 17.14 28.28 25.86
CA GLN A 345 17.82 28.36 27.15
C GLN A 345 17.49 27.20 28.10
N ARG A 346 16.30 26.58 27.97
CA ARG A 346 15.84 25.45 28.78
C ARG A 346 16.12 24.08 28.14
N ALA A 347 16.49 24.03 26.87
CA ALA A 347 16.86 22.80 26.23
C ALA A 347 18.09 22.19 26.94
N PRO A 348 18.09 20.93 27.34
CA PRO A 348 19.24 20.30 27.92
C PRO A 348 20.40 20.43 26.92
N ARG A 349 21.53 21.04 27.37
CA ARG A 349 22.76 21.13 26.56
C ARG A 349 23.15 19.74 26.11
N ARG A 350 22.89 19.42 24.86
CA ARG A 350 23.41 18.20 24.21
C ARG A 350 24.94 18.36 24.16
N TRP A 351 25.62 17.56 24.94
CA TRP A 351 27.06 17.35 24.80
C TRP A 351 27.30 16.56 23.51
N THR A 352 27.30 17.22 22.39
CA THR A 352 27.65 16.63 21.10
C THR A 352 28.96 17.26 20.64
N ASN A 353 29.92 16.41 20.37
CA ASN A 353 31.20 16.80 19.80
C ASN A 353 30.95 17.30 18.37
N PRO A 354 31.40 18.51 17.96
CA PRO A 354 31.12 19.08 16.62
C PRO A 354 31.59 18.18 15.47
N ILE A 355 32.52 17.26 15.74
CA ILE A 355 32.97 16.25 14.76
C ILE A 355 31.89 15.16 14.58
N VAL A 356 31.21 14.75 15.68
CA VAL A 356 30.15 13.75 15.63
C VAL A 356 28.93 14.31 14.92
N ASP A 357 28.55 15.57 15.15
CA ASP A 357 27.44 16.24 14.45
C ASP A 357 27.73 16.40 12.96
N ARG A 358 28.99 16.65 12.57
CA ARG A 358 29.37 16.70 11.15
C ARG A 358 29.27 15.35 10.46
N ILE A 359 29.63 14.26 11.14
CA ILE A 359 29.53 12.90 10.64
C ILE A 359 28.04 12.45 10.60
N VAL A 360 27.25 12.78 11.62
CA VAL A 360 25.83 12.44 11.68
C VAL A 360 25.02 13.21 10.63
N ASN A 361 25.32 14.48 10.39
CA ASN A 361 24.65 15.30 9.38
C ASN A 361 25.11 15.01 7.94
N GLN A 362 26.25 14.37 7.76
CA GLN A 362 26.73 13.91 6.43
C GLN A 362 26.07 12.60 6.00
N PHE A 363 25.43 11.87 6.94
CA PHE A 363 24.54 10.75 6.67
C PHE A 363 23.10 11.19 7.01
N PRO A 364 22.33 11.68 6.03
CA PRO A 364 20.91 12.03 6.27
C PRO A 364 20.13 10.74 6.58
N GLY A 365 19.82 10.56 7.85
CA GLY A 365 19.22 9.36 8.40
C GLY A 365 20.20 8.66 9.33
N GLY A 366 20.25 9.13 10.60
CA GLY A 366 21.08 8.50 11.63
C GLY A 366 20.85 7.00 11.69
N MET A 367 21.90 6.24 11.95
CA MET A 367 21.95 4.76 11.94
C MET A 367 20.88 4.08 12.83
N PHE A 368 20.12 4.84 13.61
CA PHE A 368 19.00 4.41 14.48
C PHE A 368 17.69 5.19 14.30
N GLY A 369 17.63 6.21 13.41
CA GLY A 369 16.46 7.08 13.21
C GLY A 369 15.53 6.66 12.06
N GLY A 370 15.73 5.51 11.45
CA GLY A 370 15.08 5.13 10.19
C GLY A 370 13.95 4.11 10.29
N MET A 371 13.12 4.14 11.33
CA MET A 371 11.98 3.20 11.45
C MET A 371 10.90 3.34 10.36
N GLY A 372 10.96 4.40 9.54
CA GLY A 372 10.01 4.63 8.42
C GLY A 372 10.58 4.42 7.01
N MET A 373 11.88 4.18 6.82
CA MET A 373 12.50 4.09 5.47
C MET A 373 12.60 2.66 4.90
N GLY A 374 12.29 1.63 5.67
CA GLY A 374 12.42 0.23 5.23
C GLY A 374 11.61 -0.06 3.96
N GLY A 375 10.32 0.22 3.95
CA GLY A 375 9.44 -0.09 2.83
C GLY A 375 9.83 0.57 1.49
N GLN A 376 10.46 1.75 1.52
CA GLN A 376 10.90 2.45 0.30
C GLN A 376 12.06 1.75 -0.42
N LEU A 377 12.98 1.14 0.33
CA LEU A 377 14.09 0.39 -0.26
C LEU A 377 13.61 -0.92 -0.87
N ALA A 378 12.64 -1.59 -0.23
CA ALA A 378 11.98 -2.77 -0.77
C ALA A 378 11.25 -2.45 -2.08
N LEU A 379 10.44 -1.39 -2.12
CA LEU A 379 9.74 -0.96 -3.33
C LEU A 379 10.72 -0.68 -4.46
N ASN A 380 11.72 0.17 -4.24
CA ASN A 380 12.70 0.48 -5.27
C ASN A 380 13.41 -0.79 -5.79
N GLN A 381 13.74 -1.73 -4.90
CA GLN A 381 14.35 -2.99 -5.30
C GLN A 381 13.39 -3.90 -6.05
N LEU A 382 12.10 -3.93 -5.67
CA LEU A 382 11.06 -4.67 -6.38
C LEU A 382 10.90 -4.14 -7.81
N LEU A 383 10.84 -2.81 -7.98
CA LEU A 383 10.78 -2.17 -9.30
C LEU A 383 12.00 -2.52 -10.15
N VAL A 384 13.20 -2.45 -9.56
CA VAL A 384 14.45 -2.85 -10.26
C VAL A 384 14.42 -4.34 -10.65
N VAL A 385 13.88 -5.20 -9.82
CA VAL A 385 13.74 -6.64 -10.14
C VAL A 385 12.75 -6.84 -11.27
N MET A 386 11.59 -6.17 -11.24
CA MET A 386 10.57 -6.26 -12.30
C MET A 386 11.12 -5.78 -13.65
N ASP A 387 11.83 -4.64 -13.66
CA ASP A 387 12.46 -4.09 -14.87
C ASP A 387 13.70 -4.90 -15.33
N GLY A 388 14.39 -5.55 -14.38
CA GLY A 388 15.64 -6.27 -14.59
C GLY A 388 15.51 -7.77 -14.88
N ILE A 389 14.31 -8.29 -15.07
CA ILE A 389 14.09 -9.73 -15.33
C ILE A 389 14.82 -10.20 -16.58
N ASP A 390 14.85 -9.36 -17.62
CA ASP A 390 15.52 -9.65 -18.89
C ASP A 390 17.02 -9.38 -18.88
N SER A 391 17.57 -8.86 -17.79
CA SER A 391 18.99 -8.57 -17.73
C SER A 391 19.82 -9.86 -17.62
N PRO A 392 20.97 -9.93 -18.32
CA PRO A 392 21.84 -11.09 -18.22
C PRO A 392 22.39 -11.26 -16.80
N PRO A 393 22.83 -12.50 -16.43
CA PRO A 393 23.38 -12.77 -15.10
C PRO A 393 24.52 -11.82 -14.76
N PHE A 394 24.41 -11.16 -13.60
CA PHE A 394 25.38 -10.16 -13.16
C PHE A 394 26.83 -10.66 -13.22
N LEU A 395 27.12 -11.84 -12.64
CA LEU A 395 28.47 -12.42 -12.66
C LEU A 395 28.98 -12.66 -14.06
N ARG A 396 28.15 -13.24 -14.95
CA ARG A 396 28.55 -13.48 -16.33
C ARG A 396 28.81 -12.17 -17.08
N ARG A 397 27.95 -11.16 -16.89
CA ARG A 397 28.11 -9.84 -17.47
C ARG A 397 29.41 -9.16 -16.98
N VAL A 398 29.64 -9.18 -15.65
CA VAL A 398 30.85 -8.59 -15.06
C VAL A 398 32.09 -9.34 -15.52
N LEU A 399 32.08 -10.67 -15.49
CA LEU A 399 33.20 -11.50 -15.89
C LEU A 399 33.53 -11.28 -17.38
N THR A 400 32.50 -11.35 -18.26
CA THR A 400 32.67 -11.08 -19.69
C THR A 400 33.23 -9.69 -19.95
N ASN A 401 32.70 -8.67 -19.27
CA ASN A 401 33.18 -7.31 -19.43
C ASN A 401 34.62 -7.12 -18.88
N ARG A 402 34.94 -7.73 -17.73
CA ARG A 402 36.28 -7.67 -17.13
C ARG A 402 37.32 -8.35 -18.00
N ILE A 403 37.00 -9.58 -18.46
CA ILE A 403 37.93 -10.32 -19.37
C ILE A 403 38.11 -9.56 -20.67
N ASN A 404 37.02 -9.11 -21.30
CA ASN A 404 37.16 -8.33 -22.55
C ASN A 404 37.91 -7.01 -22.32
N THR A 405 37.73 -6.33 -21.16
CA THR A 405 38.52 -5.12 -20.84
C THR A 405 40.00 -5.43 -20.66
N LEU A 406 40.34 -6.52 -19.97
CA LEU A 406 41.72 -6.95 -19.79
C LEU A 406 42.38 -7.33 -21.14
N LEU A 407 41.66 -8.07 -21.98
CA LEU A 407 42.12 -8.41 -23.33
C LEU A 407 42.27 -7.19 -24.23
N ASP A 408 41.39 -6.16 -24.09
CA ASP A 408 41.51 -4.91 -24.84
C ASP A 408 42.65 -4.03 -24.31
N ALA A 409 42.94 -4.07 -23.00
CA ALA A 409 44.00 -3.26 -22.38
C ALA A 409 45.40 -3.88 -22.46
N SER A 410 45.51 -5.19 -22.71
CA SER A 410 46.81 -5.89 -22.85
C SER A 410 47.51 -5.63 -24.18
N TYR A 411 46.81 -5.16 -25.21
CA TYR A 411 47.32 -4.91 -26.57
C TYR A 411 47.91 -6.15 -27.30
N ILE A 412 47.98 -7.31 -26.66
CA ILE A 412 48.63 -8.53 -27.17
C ILE A 412 47.68 -9.30 -28.09
N VAL A 413 46.42 -9.45 -27.66
CA VAL A 413 45.48 -10.29 -28.35
C VAL A 413 44.64 -9.46 -29.34
N PRO A 414 44.75 -9.74 -30.66
CA PRO A 414 43.95 -9.04 -31.66
C PRO A 414 42.44 -9.35 -31.41
N ARG A 415 41.55 -8.44 -31.74
CA ARG A 415 40.11 -8.63 -31.58
C ARG A 415 39.52 -9.70 -32.48
N ARG A 416 40.01 -9.73 -33.71
CA ARG A 416 39.55 -10.66 -34.75
C ARG A 416 40.74 -11.28 -35.45
N ILE A 417 40.64 -12.55 -35.74
CA ILE A 417 41.51 -13.26 -36.67
C ILE A 417 40.61 -13.77 -37.80
N GLY A 418 40.71 -13.13 -38.98
CA GLY A 418 39.79 -13.39 -40.08
C GLY A 418 38.32 -13.10 -39.69
N LYS A 419 37.46 -14.07 -39.84
CA LYS A 419 36.01 -13.95 -39.49
C LYS A 419 35.70 -14.25 -38.02
N ARG A 420 36.64 -14.73 -37.20
CA ARG A 420 36.42 -15.13 -35.81
C ARG A 420 36.79 -14.00 -34.83
N SER A 421 35.85 -13.67 -33.92
CA SER A 421 36.10 -12.75 -32.81
C SER A 421 36.78 -13.48 -31.65
N LEU A 422 37.88 -12.92 -31.14
CA LEU A 422 38.59 -13.41 -29.95
C LEU A 422 38.12 -12.74 -28.66
N ARG A 423 36.94 -12.16 -28.66
CA ARG A 423 36.29 -11.59 -27.47
C ARG A 423 35.13 -12.46 -27.06
N LEU A 424 34.92 -12.50 -25.76
CA LEU A 424 33.75 -13.21 -25.20
C LEU A 424 32.47 -12.53 -25.69
N PRO A 425 31.49 -13.31 -26.22
CA PRO A 425 30.24 -12.73 -26.69
C PRO A 425 29.47 -12.11 -25.51
N ALA A 426 28.71 -11.08 -25.80
CA ALA A 426 27.85 -10.43 -24.80
C ALA A 426 26.95 -11.47 -24.13
N ALA A 427 26.81 -11.35 -22.83
CA ALA A 427 25.93 -12.24 -22.08
C ALA A 427 24.48 -12.05 -22.56
N LYS A 428 23.86 -13.11 -23.07
CA LYS A 428 22.47 -13.07 -23.54
C LYS A 428 21.53 -12.96 -22.35
N PRO A 429 20.39 -12.25 -22.51
CA PRO A 429 19.33 -12.24 -21.51
C PRO A 429 18.84 -13.67 -21.22
N ARG A 430 18.27 -13.86 -20.05
CA ARG A 430 17.73 -15.15 -19.65
C ARG A 430 16.36 -15.38 -20.31
N ARG A 431 16.01 -16.62 -20.50
CA ARG A 431 14.72 -17.01 -21.07
C ARG A 431 13.61 -17.22 -20.03
N GLU A 432 13.96 -17.23 -18.72
CA GLU A 432 13.00 -17.44 -17.67
C GLU A 432 12.04 -16.25 -17.56
N GLN A 433 10.75 -16.54 -17.52
CA GLN A 433 9.67 -15.56 -17.38
C GLN A 433 9.12 -15.61 -15.96
N ILE A 434 9.08 -14.47 -15.31
CA ILE A 434 8.48 -14.32 -13.99
C ILE A 434 7.33 -13.32 -14.12
N TYR A 435 6.16 -13.75 -13.67
CA TYR A 435 4.97 -12.94 -13.61
C TYR A 435 4.70 -12.55 -12.16
N PHE A 436 4.34 -11.29 -11.92
CA PHE A 436 4.03 -10.77 -10.59
C PHE A 436 2.54 -10.55 -10.47
N ILE A 437 1.97 -10.97 -9.35
CA ILE A 437 0.60 -10.67 -8.98
C ILE A 437 0.66 -10.01 -7.61
N GLY A 438 0.27 -8.74 -7.52
CA GLY A 438 0.11 -8.03 -6.25
C GLY A 438 -1.36 -8.06 -5.85
N ALA A 439 -1.64 -8.21 -4.56
CA ALA A 439 -3.00 -8.06 -4.02
C ALA A 439 -2.99 -6.96 -2.95
N THR A 440 -4.05 -6.16 -2.94
CA THR A 440 -4.24 -5.10 -1.95
C THR A 440 -5.71 -4.89 -1.61
N ASN A 441 -5.96 -4.37 -0.41
CA ASN A 441 -7.28 -3.99 0.07
C ASN A 441 -7.51 -2.47 0.02
N VAL A 442 -6.46 -1.70 -0.26
CA VAL A 442 -6.56 -0.23 -0.30
C VAL A 442 -6.86 0.28 -1.73
N PRO A 443 -7.44 1.46 -1.87
CA PRO A 443 -7.65 2.10 -3.17
C PRO A 443 -6.33 2.32 -3.91
N ILE A 444 -6.37 2.25 -5.24
CA ILE A 444 -5.18 2.34 -6.10
C ILE A 444 -4.45 3.69 -5.94
N GLU A 445 -5.17 4.74 -5.59
CA GLU A 445 -4.65 6.09 -5.39
C GLU A 445 -3.68 6.17 -4.21
N THR A 446 -3.76 5.22 -3.28
CA THR A 446 -2.85 5.13 -2.12
C THR A 446 -1.51 4.48 -2.45
N LEU A 447 -1.44 3.77 -3.59
CA LEU A 447 -0.21 3.10 -4.03
C LEU A 447 0.72 4.07 -4.78
N ASP A 448 2.03 3.78 -4.73
CA ASP A 448 3.02 4.55 -5.49
C ASP A 448 2.78 4.38 -7.00
N PRO A 449 2.61 5.48 -7.76
CA PRO A 449 2.39 5.41 -9.20
C PRO A 449 3.49 4.68 -9.97
N ALA A 450 4.69 4.56 -9.41
CA ALA A 450 5.77 3.80 -10.04
C ALA A 450 5.48 2.30 -10.10
N LEU A 451 4.68 1.77 -9.17
CA LEU A 451 4.27 0.36 -9.15
C LEU A 451 3.20 0.07 -10.21
N THR A 452 2.24 0.99 -10.37
CA THR A 452 1.06 0.82 -11.23
C THR A 452 1.30 1.21 -12.70
N ARG A 453 2.53 1.61 -13.07
CA ARG A 453 2.87 1.94 -14.46
C ARG A 453 2.79 0.74 -15.40
N PRO A 454 2.40 0.97 -16.68
CA PRO A 454 2.45 -0.07 -17.71
C PRO A 454 3.81 -0.76 -17.81
N GLY A 455 3.81 -2.08 -17.95
CA GLY A 455 5.02 -2.92 -17.94
C GLY A 455 5.42 -3.46 -16.56
N ARG A 456 4.81 -2.96 -15.47
CA ARG A 456 4.92 -3.46 -14.10
C ARG A 456 3.60 -4.07 -13.65
N MET A 457 2.86 -3.44 -12.73
CA MET A 457 1.52 -3.86 -12.30
C MET A 457 0.44 -2.93 -12.87
N GLY A 458 0.56 -2.58 -14.17
CA GLY A 458 -0.35 -1.65 -14.83
C GLY A 458 -1.73 -2.22 -15.13
N ARG A 459 -1.91 -3.55 -15.07
CA ARG A 459 -3.19 -4.21 -15.28
C ARG A 459 -3.86 -4.45 -13.93
N HIS A 460 -5.07 -3.90 -13.77
CA HIS A 460 -5.81 -3.98 -12.52
C HIS A 460 -7.00 -4.91 -12.69
N VAL A 461 -7.21 -5.78 -11.71
CA VAL A 461 -8.35 -6.69 -11.63
C VAL A 461 -9.10 -6.40 -10.33
N SER A 462 -10.32 -5.89 -10.46
CA SER A 462 -11.15 -5.54 -9.31
C SER A 462 -11.96 -6.74 -8.83
N PHE A 463 -11.92 -6.97 -7.52
CA PHE A 463 -12.72 -7.97 -6.83
C PHE A 463 -13.81 -7.25 -6.05
N ARG A 464 -15.04 -7.58 -6.32
CA ARG A 464 -16.19 -7.07 -5.59
C ARG A 464 -16.68 -8.05 -4.53
N THR A 465 -17.50 -7.58 -3.64
CA THR A 465 -18.31 -8.46 -2.79
C THR A 465 -19.24 -9.31 -3.67
N PRO A 466 -19.52 -10.56 -3.30
CA PRO A 466 -20.36 -11.45 -4.11
C PRO A 466 -21.80 -10.93 -4.18
N THR A 467 -22.39 -10.98 -5.38
CA THR A 467 -23.82 -10.72 -5.59
C THR A 467 -24.68 -11.77 -4.88
N LYS A 468 -25.99 -11.57 -4.78
CA LYS A 468 -26.93 -12.57 -4.24
C LYS A 468 -26.74 -13.93 -4.91
N GLN A 469 -26.61 -13.96 -6.24
CA GLN A 469 -26.41 -15.20 -7.01
C GLN A 469 -25.04 -15.85 -6.72
N ASP A 470 -23.97 -15.01 -6.62
CA ASP A 470 -22.65 -15.52 -6.24
C ASP A 470 -22.68 -16.11 -4.82
N ARG A 471 -23.42 -15.45 -3.87
CA ARG A 471 -23.55 -15.95 -2.50
C ARG A 471 -24.28 -17.29 -2.44
N LEU A 472 -25.32 -17.48 -3.24
CA LEU A 472 -26.00 -18.80 -3.37
C LEU A 472 -25.00 -19.87 -3.82
N ASP A 473 -24.25 -19.61 -4.88
CA ASP A 473 -23.26 -20.57 -5.40
C ASP A 473 -22.13 -20.87 -4.39
N ILE A 474 -21.72 -19.88 -3.61
CA ILE A 474 -20.72 -20.03 -2.54
C ILE A 474 -21.29 -20.80 -1.35
N LEU A 475 -22.51 -20.50 -0.94
CA LEU A 475 -23.21 -21.20 0.15
C LEU A 475 -23.41 -22.67 -0.19
N ASP A 476 -23.84 -22.99 -1.40
CA ASP A 476 -23.95 -24.38 -1.88
C ASP A 476 -22.62 -25.13 -1.77
N LEU A 477 -21.52 -24.46 -2.06
CA LEU A 477 -20.19 -25.06 -1.93
C LEU A 477 -19.83 -25.34 -0.45
N TYR A 478 -20.08 -24.41 0.45
CA TYR A 478 -19.66 -24.54 1.84
C TYR A 478 -20.62 -25.37 2.67
N ILE A 479 -21.93 -25.16 2.55
CA ILE A 479 -22.94 -25.96 3.27
C ILE A 479 -22.88 -27.41 2.78
N GLY A 480 -22.71 -27.65 1.46
CA GLY A 480 -22.58 -29.00 0.92
C GLY A 480 -21.35 -29.80 1.36
N LYS A 481 -20.35 -29.13 1.94
CA LYS A 481 -19.14 -29.78 2.51
C LYS A 481 -19.29 -30.16 3.99
N VAL A 482 -20.31 -29.67 4.66
CA VAL A 482 -20.46 -29.73 6.13
C VAL A 482 -21.77 -30.44 6.49
N ALA A 483 -21.77 -31.19 7.58
CA ALA A 483 -22.99 -31.83 8.06
C ALA A 483 -24.00 -30.79 8.54
N HIS A 484 -25.17 -30.72 7.90
CA HIS A 484 -26.22 -29.74 8.17
C HIS A 484 -27.61 -30.39 8.18
N SER A 485 -28.58 -29.67 8.71
CA SER A 485 -29.99 -30.09 8.71
C SER A 485 -30.60 -30.03 7.31
N PRO A 486 -31.41 -30.99 6.88
CA PRO A 486 -32.10 -30.97 5.57
C PRO A 486 -32.98 -29.74 5.33
N GLU A 487 -33.38 -29.05 6.38
CA GLU A 487 -34.10 -27.77 6.31
C GLU A 487 -33.31 -26.72 5.50
N LEU A 488 -32.00 -26.70 5.65
CA LEU A 488 -31.11 -25.76 4.95
C LEU A 488 -30.96 -26.03 3.46
N ASP A 489 -31.39 -27.18 2.96
CA ASP A 489 -31.37 -27.50 1.52
C ASP A 489 -32.65 -26.97 0.81
N GLN A 490 -33.63 -26.49 1.54
CA GLN A 490 -34.82 -25.90 0.95
C GLN A 490 -34.47 -24.59 0.25
N SER A 491 -35.00 -24.40 -0.96
CA SER A 491 -34.71 -23.24 -1.81
C SER A 491 -35.02 -21.90 -1.11
N ASN A 492 -36.16 -21.84 -0.38
CA ASN A 492 -36.52 -20.66 0.38
C ASN A 492 -35.48 -20.30 1.47
N ARG A 493 -34.97 -21.30 2.22
CA ARG A 493 -33.94 -21.09 3.24
C ARG A 493 -32.60 -20.67 2.61
N ARG A 494 -32.20 -21.25 1.48
CA ARG A 494 -31.01 -20.83 0.74
C ARG A 494 -31.12 -19.38 0.26
N GLU A 495 -32.28 -19.00 -0.27
CA GLU A 495 -32.53 -17.63 -0.69
C GLU A 495 -32.55 -16.65 0.49
N GLU A 496 -33.12 -17.05 1.62
CA GLU A 496 -33.12 -16.25 2.85
C GLU A 496 -31.69 -16.02 3.34
N ILE A 497 -30.86 -17.08 3.44
CA ILE A 497 -29.44 -16.94 3.82
C ILE A 497 -28.73 -15.98 2.86
N ALA A 498 -28.88 -16.16 1.54
CA ALA A 498 -28.22 -15.30 0.56
C ALA A 498 -28.66 -13.85 0.65
N ARG A 499 -29.90 -13.59 1.07
CA ARG A 499 -30.45 -12.25 1.27
C ARG A 499 -29.88 -11.60 2.53
N VAL A 500 -29.93 -12.29 3.67
CA VAL A 500 -29.47 -11.76 4.96
C VAL A 500 -27.95 -11.66 5.08
N THR A 501 -27.20 -12.32 4.20
CA THR A 501 -25.72 -12.20 4.12
C THR A 501 -25.25 -11.17 3.10
N ASN A 502 -26.07 -10.17 2.77
CA ASN A 502 -25.65 -9.10 1.88
C ASN A 502 -24.40 -8.37 2.42
N GLY A 503 -23.41 -8.17 1.55
CA GLY A 503 -22.11 -7.59 1.93
C GLY A 503 -21.07 -8.59 2.46
N TYR A 504 -21.43 -9.87 2.69
CA TYR A 504 -20.47 -10.88 3.14
C TYR A 504 -19.48 -11.23 2.03
N SER A 505 -18.22 -11.35 2.42
CA SER A 505 -17.18 -11.93 1.56
C SER A 505 -17.29 -13.47 1.54
N PRO A 506 -16.73 -14.16 0.54
CA PRO A 506 -16.64 -15.61 0.53
C PRO A 506 -16.03 -16.22 1.81
N ALA A 507 -15.02 -15.56 2.37
CA ALA A 507 -14.38 -15.99 3.61
C ALA A 507 -15.33 -15.86 4.82
N MET A 508 -16.20 -14.83 4.87
CA MET A 508 -17.20 -14.69 5.92
C MET A 508 -18.26 -15.80 5.83
N LEU A 509 -18.69 -16.16 4.61
CA LEU A 509 -19.64 -17.25 4.40
C LEU A 509 -19.05 -18.60 4.84
N GLU A 510 -17.78 -18.85 4.55
CA GLU A 510 -17.05 -20.02 5.04
C GLU A 510 -16.96 -20.03 6.57
N GLN A 511 -16.59 -18.89 7.16
CA GLN A 511 -16.46 -18.76 8.61
C GLN A 511 -17.78 -18.98 9.33
N VAL A 512 -18.89 -18.46 8.81
CA VAL A 512 -20.23 -18.64 9.38
C VAL A 512 -20.64 -20.13 9.37
N THR A 513 -20.43 -20.84 8.24
CA THR A 513 -20.77 -22.27 8.17
C THR A 513 -19.90 -23.11 9.11
N SER A 514 -18.61 -22.79 9.23
CA SER A 514 -17.70 -23.45 10.17
C SER A 514 -18.08 -23.17 11.63
N MET A 515 -18.46 -21.93 11.94
CA MET A 515 -18.87 -21.51 13.28
C MET A 515 -20.21 -22.16 13.66
N ALA A 516 -21.19 -22.24 12.75
CA ALA A 516 -22.46 -22.92 12.98
C ALA A 516 -22.25 -24.40 13.32
N LEU A 517 -21.35 -25.10 12.62
CA LEU A 517 -20.98 -26.47 12.96
C LEU A 517 -20.33 -26.56 14.35
N SER A 518 -19.47 -25.63 14.71
CA SER A 518 -18.84 -25.58 16.03
C SER A 518 -19.85 -25.38 17.14
N ILE A 519 -20.86 -24.52 16.95
CA ILE A 519 -21.95 -24.26 17.89
C ILE A 519 -22.78 -25.55 18.09
N SER A 520 -23.17 -26.20 16.98
CA SER A 520 -23.95 -27.45 17.04
C SER A 520 -23.18 -28.56 17.73
N HIS A 521 -21.87 -28.71 17.44
CA HIS A 521 -21.02 -29.70 18.06
C HIS A 521 -20.86 -29.46 19.58
N HIS A 522 -20.73 -28.22 20.01
CA HIS A 522 -20.71 -27.86 21.43
C HIS A 522 -22.00 -28.25 22.15
N SER A 523 -23.15 -28.19 21.45
CA SER A 523 -24.44 -28.64 21.93
C SER A 523 -24.67 -30.15 21.83
N GLY A 524 -23.65 -30.94 21.48
CA GLY A 524 -23.69 -32.41 21.34
C GLY A 524 -24.41 -32.90 20.06
N ARG A 525 -24.65 -32.02 19.07
CA ARG A 525 -25.24 -32.36 17.78
C ARG A 525 -24.16 -32.59 16.72
N THR A 526 -24.45 -33.41 15.71
CA THR A 526 -23.53 -33.75 14.64
C THR A 526 -23.71 -32.91 13.37
N SER A 527 -24.81 -32.17 13.30
CA SER A 527 -25.18 -31.30 12.19
C SER A 527 -25.73 -29.98 12.71
N PHE A 528 -25.46 -28.89 12.03
CA PHE A 528 -26.03 -27.60 12.40
C PHE A 528 -27.37 -27.35 11.74
N ALA A 529 -28.22 -26.59 12.41
CA ALA A 529 -29.54 -26.17 12.00
C ALA A 529 -29.57 -24.65 11.69
N TRP A 530 -30.77 -24.15 11.36
CA TRP A 530 -30.98 -22.73 11.09
C TRP A 530 -30.58 -21.84 12.27
N ASP A 531 -30.94 -22.20 13.50
CA ASP A 531 -30.66 -21.41 14.70
C ASP A 531 -29.13 -21.28 14.93
N ASP A 532 -28.36 -22.35 14.67
CA ASP A 532 -26.88 -22.30 14.76
C ASP A 532 -26.26 -21.37 13.74
N LEU A 533 -26.86 -21.34 12.54
CA LEU A 533 -26.39 -20.46 11.47
C LEU A 533 -26.68 -19.00 11.81
N VAL A 534 -27.88 -18.72 12.35
CA VAL A 534 -28.27 -17.38 12.84
C VAL A 534 -27.33 -16.91 13.95
N GLU A 535 -27.04 -17.77 14.93
CA GLU A 535 -26.14 -17.45 16.04
C GLU A 535 -24.69 -17.22 15.51
N ALA A 536 -24.25 -18.01 14.52
CA ALA A 536 -22.94 -17.83 13.89
C ALA A 536 -22.85 -16.49 13.13
N MET A 537 -23.86 -16.13 12.34
CA MET A 537 -23.93 -14.84 11.63
C MET A 537 -23.95 -13.69 12.63
N THR A 538 -24.75 -13.80 13.68
CA THR A 538 -24.83 -12.76 14.71
C THR A 538 -23.52 -12.60 15.47
N THR A 539 -22.87 -13.71 15.80
CA THR A 539 -21.57 -13.69 16.48
C THR A 539 -20.47 -13.09 15.59
N LEU A 540 -20.51 -13.34 14.30
CA LEU A 540 -19.55 -12.76 13.35
C LEU A 540 -19.71 -11.23 13.24
N GLU A 541 -20.94 -10.72 13.25
CA GLU A 541 -21.24 -9.30 13.04
C GLU A 541 -21.16 -8.46 14.32
N ALA A 542 -21.78 -8.96 15.39
CA ALA A 542 -21.97 -8.20 16.63
C ALA A 542 -21.14 -8.73 17.82
N GLY A 543 -20.41 -9.84 17.62
CA GLY A 543 -19.66 -10.51 18.69
C GLY A 543 -20.51 -11.52 19.48
N THR A 544 -19.86 -12.21 20.41
CA THR A 544 -20.50 -13.20 21.28
C THR A 544 -21.51 -12.54 22.22
N ALA A 545 -22.66 -13.21 22.42
CA ALA A 545 -23.66 -12.75 23.38
C ALA A 545 -23.09 -12.76 24.81
N VAL A 546 -23.32 -11.69 25.53
CA VAL A 546 -23.02 -11.60 26.97
C VAL A 546 -24.15 -12.23 27.73
N GLY A 547 -23.88 -13.23 28.56
CA GLY A 547 -24.88 -13.97 29.33
C GLY A 547 -25.45 -13.21 30.55
N ILE A 548 -25.60 -11.88 30.42
CA ILE A 548 -26.18 -11.04 31.49
C ILE A 548 -27.58 -10.67 31.08
N ASP A 549 -28.52 -10.92 31.98
CA ASP A 549 -29.92 -10.51 31.81
C ASP A 549 -30.12 -9.08 32.32
N TYR A 550 -30.82 -8.27 31.55
CA TYR A 550 -31.26 -6.95 31.95
C TYR A 550 -32.29 -7.04 33.09
N VAL A 551 -32.32 -6.03 33.94
CA VAL A 551 -33.51 -5.82 34.78
C VAL A 551 -34.75 -5.61 33.91
N PRO A 552 -35.94 -6.06 34.33
CA PRO A 552 -37.13 -6.03 33.46
C PRO A 552 -37.47 -4.66 32.87
N ALA A 553 -37.25 -3.58 33.63
CA ALA A 553 -37.52 -2.22 33.17
C ALA A 553 -36.52 -1.81 32.05
N GLU A 554 -35.25 -2.18 32.19
CA GLU A 554 -34.22 -1.93 31.20
C GLU A 554 -34.42 -2.78 29.93
N SER A 555 -34.77 -4.06 30.10
CA SER A 555 -35.16 -4.95 29.00
C SER A 555 -36.27 -4.36 28.14
N ARG A 556 -37.30 -3.77 28.78
CA ARG A 556 -38.41 -3.09 28.09
C ARG A 556 -37.91 -1.82 27.39
N ALA A 557 -37.06 -1.03 28.03
CA ALA A 557 -36.55 0.20 27.45
C ALA A 557 -35.72 -0.09 26.18
N VAL A 558 -34.82 -1.08 26.22
CA VAL A 558 -34.05 -1.52 25.05
C VAL A 558 -34.99 -2.08 23.97
N ALA A 559 -36.01 -2.84 24.34
CA ALA A 559 -36.95 -3.37 23.34
C ALA A 559 -37.77 -2.26 22.64
N ILE A 560 -38.19 -1.22 23.36
CA ILE A 560 -38.87 -0.06 22.78
C ILE A 560 -37.89 0.71 21.85
N HIS A 561 -36.65 0.89 22.26
CA HIS A 561 -35.60 1.51 21.46
C HIS A 561 -35.43 0.79 20.12
N GLU A 562 -35.17 -0.51 20.14
CA GLU A 562 -34.98 -1.31 18.93
C GLU A 562 -36.24 -1.42 18.07
N ALA A 563 -37.45 -1.48 18.71
CA ALA A 563 -38.70 -1.44 17.98
C ALA A 563 -38.93 -0.11 17.25
N GLY A 564 -38.40 1.01 17.79
CA GLY A 564 -38.40 2.32 17.12
C GLY A 564 -37.57 2.30 15.84
N HIS A 565 -36.38 1.74 15.89
CA HIS A 565 -35.55 1.53 14.67
C HIS A 565 -36.28 0.63 13.66
N ALA A 566 -36.85 -0.50 14.12
CA ALA A 566 -37.50 -1.45 13.24
C ALA A 566 -38.76 -0.84 12.57
N ALA A 567 -39.56 -0.09 13.30
CA ALA A 567 -40.73 0.59 12.76
C ALA A 567 -40.33 1.66 11.72
N ALA A 568 -39.37 2.51 12.06
CA ALA A 568 -38.89 3.54 11.15
C ALA A 568 -38.19 2.94 9.90
N GLY A 569 -37.42 1.88 10.08
CA GLY A 569 -36.82 1.13 8.99
C GLY A 569 -37.82 0.52 8.03
N HIS A 570 -38.82 -0.18 8.56
CA HIS A 570 -39.84 -0.81 7.75
C HIS A 570 -40.64 0.19 6.89
N VAL A 571 -40.95 1.35 7.46
CA VAL A 571 -41.80 2.35 6.82
C VAL A 571 -41.04 3.22 5.83
N TYR A 572 -39.82 3.68 6.17
CA TYR A 572 -39.07 4.66 5.34
C TYR A 572 -38.03 4.03 4.45
N LEU A 573 -37.37 2.91 4.84
CA LEU A 573 -36.33 2.28 4.04
C LEU A 573 -36.92 1.36 2.97
N LYS A 574 -37.61 1.90 1.98
CA LYS A 574 -38.28 1.13 0.90
C LYS A 574 -37.35 0.18 0.13
N GLY A 575 -36.09 0.55 0.00
CA GLY A 575 -35.05 -0.24 -0.70
C GLY A 575 -34.32 -1.23 0.21
N ALA A 576 -34.59 -1.24 1.50
CA ALA A 576 -33.97 -2.13 2.47
C ALA A 576 -35.04 -2.98 3.20
N GLU A 577 -34.60 -3.97 3.91
CA GLU A 577 -35.39 -4.94 4.61
C GLU A 577 -34.77 -5.20 5.99
N SER A 578 -35.59 -5.20 7.03
CA SER A 578 -35.18 -5.55 8.40
C SER A 578 -34.82 -7.03 8.45
N THR A 579 -33.59 -7.35 8.78
CA THR A 579 -33.08 -8.73 8.82
C THR A 579 -32.89 -9.26 10.23
N ARG A 580 -32.70 -8.36 11.19
CA ARG A 580 -32.48 -8.73 12.60
C ARG A 580 -32.99 -7.66 13.55
N LEU A 581 -33.56 -8.14 14.66
CA LEU A 581 -33.95 -7.32 15.78
C LEU A 581 -33.62 -8.07 17.08
N SER A 582 -32.77 -7.51 17.93
CA SER A 582 -32.24 -8.19 19.11
C SER A 582 -32.08 -7.24 20.29
N ILE A 583 -32.41 -7.75 21.50
CA ILE A 583 -32.09 -7.09 22.77
C ILE A 583 -30.99 -7.85 23.54
N ARG A 584 -30.28 -8.76 22.90
CA ARG A 584 -29.14 -9.42 23.53
C ARG A 584 -27.92 -8.50 23.45
N MET A 585 -27.29 -8.27 24.61
CA MET A 585 -26.06 -7.49 24.67
C MET A 585 -24.93 -8.21 23.93
N ARG A 586 -24.30 -7.54 22.96
CA ARG A 586 -23.18 -8.06 22.16
C ARG A 586 -22.19 -6.93 21.88
N GLY A 587 -20.90 -7.17 22.05
CA GLY A 587 -19.85 -6.24 21.66
C GLY A 587 -19.95 -4.82 22.25
N GLY A 588 -20.69 -4.64 23.36
CA GLY A 588 -20.92 -3.34 24.00
C GLY A 588 -22.20 -2.62 23.55
N ALA A 589 -22.93 -3.14 22.55
CA ALA A 589 -24.27 -2.68 22.20
C ALA A 589 -25.31 -3.35 23.08
N LEU A 590 -26.30 -2.58 23.57
CA LEU A 590 -27.39 -3.07 24.41
C LEU A 590 -28.42 -3.85 23.59
N GLY A 591 -28.72 -3.40 22.40
CA GLY A 591 -29.58 -4.04 21.43
C GLY A 591 -29.05 -3.83 20.03
N HIS A 592 -29.74 -4.36 19.02
CA HIS A 592 -29.33 -4.22 17.64
C HIS A 592 -30.48 -4.42 16.67
N HIS A 593 -30.76 -3.45 15.83
CA HIS A 593 -31.58 -3.56 14.65
C HIS A 593 -30.75 -3.48 13.39
N GLN A 594 -30.91 -4.45 12.48
CA GLN A 594 -30.22 -4.49 11.20
C GLN A 594 -31.20 -4.42 10.05
N ALA A 595 -30.97 -3.51 9.12
CA ALA A 595 -31.67 -3.44 7.84
C ALA A 595 -30.66 -3.53 6.69
N LEU A 596 -30.89 -4.47 5.77
CA LEU A 596 -30.02 -4.70 4.60
C LEU A 596 -30.75 -4.32 3.32
N GLU A 597 -30.00 -3.83 2.32
CA GLU A 597 -30.57 -3.49 1.02
C GLU A 597 -31.03 -4.75 0.28
N LYS A 598 -32.25 -4.69 -0.31
CA LYS A 598 -32.83 -5.79 -1.10
C LYS A 598 -32.02 -6.10 -2.35
N GLU A 599 -31.43 -5.06 -2.93
CA GLU A 599 -30.60 -5.13 -4.15
C GLU A 599 -29.30 -4.39 -3.94
N GLU A 600 -28.25 -4.77 -4.69
CA GLU A 600 -26.98 -4.06 -4.66
C GLU A 600 -27.15 -2.69 -5.35
N ARG A 601 -26.93 -1.60 -4.61
CA ARG A 601 -27.04 -0.23 -5.08
C ARG A 601 -25.75 0.53 -4.88
N PHE A 602 -25.35 1.29 -5.88
CA PHE A 602 -24.11 2.07 -5.86
C PHE A 602 -24.34 3.56 -5.67
N SER A 603 -25.57 4.01 -5.73
CA SER A 603 -25.96 5.40 -5.52
C SER A 603 -27.31 5.50 -4.86
N ARG A 604 -27.53 6.56 -4.07
CA ARG A 604 -28.78 6.85 -3.39
C ARG A 604 -29.17 8.29 -3.62
N PHE A 605 -30.48 8.51 -3.69
CA PHE A 605 -31.04 9.85 -3.75
C PHE A 605 -31.11 10.48 -2.35
N ARG A 606 -31.23 11.81 -2.31
CA ARG A 606 -31.38 12.55 -1.05
C ARG A 606 -32.51 12.01 -0.18
N SER A 607 -33.65 11.68 -0.78
CA SER A 607 -34.80 11.12 -0.05
C SER A 607 -34.48 9.76 0.62
N GLU A 608 -33.64 8.96 0.01
CA GLU A 608 -33.22 7.67 0.57
C GLU A 608 -32.20 7.85 1.69
N GLU A 609 -31.27 8.80 1.55
CA GLU A 609 -30.36 9.15 2.64
C GLU A 609 -31.09 9.83 3.81
N PHE A 610 -32.09 10.66 3.54
CA PHE A 610 -32.97 11.22 4.56
C PHE A 610 -33.76 10.14 5.31
N ALA A 611 -34.29 9.14 4.59
CA ALA A 611 -34.96 8.00 5.21
C ALA A 611 -34.06 7.23 6.19
N ARG A 612 -32.75 7.17 5.93
CA ARG A 612 -31.76 6.56 6.84
C ARG A 612 -31.57 7.39 8.10
N LEU A 613 -31.62 8.73 8.02
CA LEU A 613 -31.63 9.59 9.19
C LEU A 613 -32.88 9.35 10.05
N VAL A 614 -34.06 9.24 9.40
CA VAL A 614 -35.33 8.93 10.11
C VAL A 614 -35.25 7.56 10.80
N TRP A 615 -34.70 6.56 10.12
CA TRP A 615 -34.48 5.23 10.68
C TRP A 615 -33.57 5.27 11.90
N ALA A 616 -32.42 5.92 11.81
CA ALA A 616 -31.47 6.00 12.91
C ALA A 616 -32.02 6.81 14.11
N LEU A 617 -32.92 7.76 13.86
CA LEU A 617 -33.57 8.55 14.91
C LEU A 617 -34.86 7.90 15.47
N GLY A 618 -35.33 6.80 14.86
CA GLY A 618 -36.54 6.08 15.25
C GLY A 618 -36.53 5.60 16.69
N ALA A 619 -35.39 5.09 17.15
CA ALA A 619 -35.22 4.63 18.53
C ALA A 619 -35.29 5.77 19.55
N MET A 620 -34.59 6.87 19.26
CA MET A 620 -34.60 8.08 20.09
C MET A 620 -36.00 8.68 20.17
N ALA A 621 -36.74 8.65 19.07
CA ALA A 621 -38.15 9.06 19.04
C ALA A 621 -39.03 8.13 19.87
N ALA A 622 -38.81 6.82 19.80
CA ALA A 622 -39.56 5.84 20.58
C ALA A 622 -39.35 6.03 22.09
N GLU A 623 -38.10 6.17 22.54
CA GLU A 623 -37.84 6.49 23.95
C GLU A 623 -38.60 7.75 24.40
N ARG A 624 -38.57 8.82 23.56
CA ARG A 624 -39.26 10.08 23.88
C ARG A 624 -40.75 9.94 23.96
N VAL A 625 -41.39 9.18 23.07
CA VAL A 625 -42.86 8.95 23.07
C VAL A 625 -43.32 8.12 24.26
N PHE A 626 -42.52 7.11 24.65
CA PHE A 626 -42.90 6.16 25.70
C PHE A 626 -42.51 6.60 27.12
N TYR A 627 -41.36 7.26 27.26
CA TYR A 627 -40.76 7.62 28.56
C TYR A 627 -40.70 9.12 28.81
N GLY A 628 -40.90 9.96 27.79
CA GLY A 628 -40.73 11.42 27.88
C GLY A 628 -39.30 11.92 27.92
N GLU A 629 -38.31 11.02 27.96
CA GLU A 629 -36.89 11.31 28.02
C GLU A 629 -36.07 10.28 27.25
N ASN A 630 -34.81 10.57 26.96
CA ASN A 630 -33.92 9.63 26.28
C ASN A 630 -32.90 9.05 27.25
N SER A 631 -32.55 7.80 27.07
CA SER A 631 -31.47 7.13 27.78
C SER A 631 -30.10 7.52 27.21
N ASN A 632 -29.03 7.19 27.93
CA ASN A 632 -27.67 7.32 27.40
C ASN A 632 -27.31 6.31 26.28
N GLY A 633 -28.21 5.32 26.05
CA GLY A 633 -28.05 4.34 24.97
C GLY A 633 -28.09 4.92 23.58
N VAL A 634 -28.74 6.07 23.40
CA VAL A 634 -28.84 6.77 22.09
C VAL A 634 -27.50 7.36 21.58
N GLY A 635 -26.40 7.25 22.34
CA GLY A 635 -25.12 7.86 21.99
C GLY A 635 -24.55 7.40 20.64
N GLY A 636 -24.72 6.13 20.29
CA GLY A 636 -24.32 5.56 19.00
C GLY A 636 -25.12 6.14 17.83
N ASP A 637 -26.43 6.28 18.00
CA ASP A 637 -27.34 6.82 16.99
C ASP A 637 -27.05 8.29 16.72
N VAL A 638 -26.88 9.07 17.78
CA VAL A 638 -26.48 10.50 17.70
C VAL A 638 -25.19 10.67 16.92
N GLN A 639 -24.19 9.82 17.16
CA GLN A 639 -22.93 9.85 16.42
C GLN A 639 -23.14 9.50 14.93
N SER A 640 -23.87 8.45 14.64
CA SER A 640 -24.14 7.98 13.28
C SER A 640 -24.92 9.00 12.48
N VAL A 641 -25.98 9.56 13.04
CA VAL A 641 -26.82 10.61 12.39
C VAL A 641 -26.02 11.87 12.12
N THR A 642 -25.20 12.31 13.08
CA THR A 642 -24.31 13.47 12.88
C THR A 642 -23.33 13.27 11.73
N ALA A 643 -22.70 12.10 11.70
CA ALA A 643 -21.75 11.76 10.61
C ALA A 643 -22.44 11.71 9.25
N GLN A 644 -23.61 11.10 9.17
CA GLN A 644 -24.38 10.97 7.93
C GLN A 644 -24.88 12.33 7.43
N ALA A 645 -25.46 13.17 8.30
CA ALA A 645 -25.90 14.51 7.93
C ALA A 645 -24.72 15.37 7.46
N ALA A 646 -23.59 15.30 8.14
CA ALA A 646 -22.39 16.01 7.72
C ALA A 646 -21.88 15.52 6.35
N TYR A 647 -21.94 14.22 6.07
CA TYR A 647 -21.58 13.66 4.76
C TYR A 647 -22.54 14.12 3.67
N MET A 648 -23.85 14.11 3.92
CA MET A 648 -24.87 14.58 2.98
C MET A 648 -24.63 16.03 2.58
N VAL A 649 -24.39 16.91 3.55
CA VAL A 649 -24.17 18.34 3.30
C VAL A 649 -22.79 18.62 2.70
N GLY A 650 -21.74 18.00 3.26
CA GLY A 650 -20.36 18.33 2.92
C GLY A 650 -19.81 17.64 1.69
N ALA A 651 -20.22 16.39 1.43
CA ALA A 651 -19.67 15.55 0.36
C ALA A 651 -20.65 15.32 -0.80
N SER A 652 -21.97 15.29 -0.53
CA SER A 652 -22.99 14.90 -1.53
C SER A 652 -23.87 16.05 -1.98
N ALA A 653 -23.68 17.28 -1.47
CA ALA A 653 -24.50 18.45 -1.76
C ALA A 653 -26.01 18.22 -1.53
N MET A 654 -26.36 17.40 -0.52
CA MET A 654 -27.73 17.04 -0.18
C MET A 654 -28.18 17.89 1.03
N GLY A 655 -28.91 18.95 0.73
CA GLY A 655 -29.48 19.85 1.75
C GLY A 655 -30.80 19.34 2.36
N PRO A 656 -31.36 20.13 3.30
CA PRO A 656 -32.68 19.88 3.90
C PRO A 656 -33.78 19.76 2.86
N GLN A 657 -34.91 19.16 3.26
CA GLN A 657 -36.07 19.03 2.41
C GLN A 657 -36.78 20.39 2.27
N PRO A 658 -37.07 20.84 1.04
CA PRO A 658 -37.90 22.02 0.87
C PRO A 658 -39.32 21.76 1.40
N PHE A 659 -39.91 22.72 2.05
CA PHE A 659 -41.28 22.68 2.56
C PHE A 659 -41.97 24.04 2.32
N GLU A 660 -43.29 24.00 2.21
CA GLU A 660 -44.11 25.19 2.12
C GLU A 660 -44.40 25.65 3.57
N VAL A 661 -44.35 26.94 3.78
CA VAL A 661 -44.62 27.56 5.08
C VAL A 661 -45.89 28.38 5.03
N VAL A 662 -46.77 28.17 5.98
CA VAL A 662 -47.95 29.01 6.14
C VAL A 662 -47.61 30.13 7.13
N PRO A 663 -47.57 31.41 6.72
CA PRO A 663 -47.31 32.52 7.63
C PRO A 663 -48.42 32.67 8.68
N ASN A 664 -48.07 32.99 9.90
CA ASN A 664 -48.98 33.37 10.93
C ASN A 664 -49.61 34.76 10.64
N LYS A 665 -50.65 35.11 11.34
CA LYS A 665 -51.38 36.37 11.11
C LYS A 665 -50.47 37.58 11.40
N GLY A 666 -50.05 38.28 10.29
CA GLY A 666 -49.17 39.43 10.37
C GLY A 666 -47.66 39.14 10.17
N GLU A 667 -47.33 37.94 9.91
CA GLU A 667 -45.94 37.46 9.62
C GLU A 667 -45.69 37.44 8.09
N SER A 668 -44.52 37.85 7.67
CA SER A 668 -44.13 37.69 6.27
C SER A 668 -43.74 36.22 5.97
N GLU A 669 -43.74 35.82 4.71
CA GLU A 669 -43.34 34.48 4.30
C GLU A 669 -41.87 34.18 4.67
N GLU A 670 -40.98 35.18 4.60
CA GLU A 670 -39.56 35.08 5.00
C GLU A 670 -39.43 34.88 6.50
N GLU A 671 -40.15 35.62 7.33
CA GLU A 671 -40.14 35.48 8.79
C GLU A 671 -40.67 34.13 9.23
N ALA A 672 -41.75 33.66 8.59
CA ALA A 672 -42.31 32.34 8.83
C ALA A 672 -41.30 31.23 8.50
N ARG A 673 -40.61 31.37 7.38
CA ARG A 673 -39.55 30.44 6.95
C ARG A 673 -38.39 30.44 7.92
N GLU A 674 -37.86 31.58 8.33
CA GLU A 674 -36.80 31.68 9.33
C GLU A 674 -37.19 31.05 10.67
N ARG A 675 -38.43 31.26 11.10
CA ARG A 675 -38.97 30.66 12.34
C ARG A 675 -38.96 29.14 12.29
N VAL A 676 -39.45 28.54 11.18
CA VAL A 676 -39.51 27.08 11.01
C VAL A 676 -38.10 26.50 10.87
N LEU A 677 -37.25 27.10 10.03
CA LEU A 677 -35.87 26.67 9.87
C LEU A 677 -35.07 26.76 11.19
N GLY A 678 -35.20 27.88 11.90
CA GLY A 678 -34.56 28.06 13.21
C GLY A 678 -35.05 27.06 14.26
N ARG A 679 -36.29 26.54 14.13
CA ARG A 679 -36.78 25.48 15.01
C ARG A 679 -36.17 24.14 14.68
N PHE A 680 -36.10 23.75 13.40
CA PHE A 680 -35.42 22.54 12.98
C PHE A 680 -33.94 22.57 13.36
N GLU A 681 -33.26 23.70 13.14
CA GLU A 681 -31.86 23.89 13.55
C GLU A 681 -31.70 23.67 15.07
N LYS A 682 -32.58 24.25 15.90
CA LYS A 682 -32.54 24.04 17.35
C LYS A 682 -32.69 22.59 17.76
N ILE A 683 -33.64 21.86 17.15
CA ILE A 683 -33.86 20.45 17.40
C ILE A 683 -32.60 19.66 17.01
N GLY A 684 -32.08 19.88 15.80
CA GLY A 684 -30.90 19.20 15.31
C GLY A 684 -29.64 19.47 16.15
N LEU A 685 -29.45 20.72 16.61
CA LEU A 685 -28.34 21.09 17.49
C LEU A 685 -28.41 20.43 18.87
N GLN A 686 -29.58 20.08 19.36
CA GLN A 686 -29.71 19.34 20.62
C GLN A 686 -29.31 17.86 20.45
N ILE A 687 -29.60 17.28 19.28
CA ILE A 687 -29.28 15.90 18.96
C ILE A 687 -27.83 15.73 18.51
N MET A 688 -27.32 16.68 17.74
CA MET A 688 -25.99 16.60 17.11
C MET A 688 -24.86 16.38 18.12
N ASN A 689 -24.02 15.36 17.88
CA ASN A 689 -22.81 15.13 18.67
C ASN A 689 -21.77 16.24 18.45
N ARG A 690 -21.40 16.94 19.50
CA ARG A 690 -20.45 18.07 19.48
C ARG A 690 -19.05 17.69 19.94
N THR A 691 -18.84 16.47 20.42
CA THR A 691 -17.55 16.04 20.98
C THR A 691 -16.56 15.51 19.93
N GLY A 692 -16.99 15.30 18.71
CA GLY A 692 -16.18 14.76 17.60
C GLY A 692 -15.38 15.80 16.83
N GLY A 693 -14.87 16.86 17.45
CA GLY A 693 -14.11 17.90 16.79
C GLY A 693 -12.69 17.46 16.42
N GLY A 694 -12.45 17.10 15.18
CA GLY A 694 -11.12 17.26 14.60
C GLY A 694 -10.82 18.75 14.45
N GLY A 695 -9.57 19.17 14.68
CA GLY A 695 -9.17 20.57 14.50
C GLY A 695 -9.43 21.08 13.07
N PRO A 696 -9.36 22.40 12.83
CA PRO A 696 -9.69 23.01 11.53
C PRO A 696 -8.88 22.50 10.32
N PHE A 697 -7.91 21.63 10.54
CA PHE A 697 -7.07 20.99 9.52
C PHE A 697 -7.25 19.47 9.42
N SER A 698 -8.30 18.93 10.05
CA SER A 698 -8.64 17.52 9.89
C SER A 698 -9.25 17.31 8.50
N GLU A 699 -8.69 16.39 7.72
CA GLU A 699 -9.27 15.92 6.44
C GLU A 699 -10.58 15.13 6.64
N ASN A 700 -11.08 15.06 7.86
CA ASN A 700 -12.34 14.40 8.17
C ASN A 700 -13.51 15.28 7.72
N PRO A 701 -14.34 14.84 6.75
CA PRO A 701 -15.49 15.60 6.25
C PRO A 701 -16.46 16.04 7.36
N VAL A 702 -16.65 15.21 8.38
CA VAL A 702 -17.51 15.49 9.53
C VAL A 702 -16.98 16.69 10.31
N ALA A 703 -15.68 16.71 10.61
CA ALA A 703 -15.06 17.82 11.33
C ALA A 703 -15.09 19.13 10.53
N SER A 704 -14.93 19.06 9.21
CA SER A 704 -15.02 20.21 8.32
C SER A 704 -16.42 20.84 8.35
N VAL A 705 -17.47 20.03 8.29
CA VAL A 705 -18.87 20.49 8.36
C VAL A 705 -19.22 21.05 9.72
N LEU A 706 -18.82 20.38 10.80
CA LEU A 706 -19.09 20.84 12.18
C LEU A 706 -18.34 22.12 12.55
N GLY A 707 -17.20 22.39 11.92
CA GLY A 707 -16.41 23.60 12.09
C GLY A 707 -16.94 24.82 11.34
N ASP A 708 -17.71 24.61 10.28
CA ASP A 708 -18.31 25.65 9.46
C ASP A 708 -19.72 25.95 9.98
N ARG A 709 -20.02 27.24 10.25
CA ARG A 709 -21.30 27.65 10.83
C ARG A 709 -22.49 27.32 9.93
N ASP A 710 -22.39 27.62 8.64
CA ASP A 710 -23.52 27.50 7.71
C ASP A 710 -23.79 26.02 7.38
N LYS A 711 -22.75 25.26 7.14
CA LYS A 711 -22.87 23.80 6.91
C LYS A 711 -23.40 23.06 8.13
N ARG A 712 -22.97 23.48 9.32
CA ARG A 712 -23.49 22.94 10.59
C ARG A 712 -24.97 23.22 10.77
N ALA A 713 -25.43 24.45 10.43
CA ALA A 713 -26.83 24.80 10.48
C ALA A 713 -27.65 23.93 9.53
N LEU A 714 -27.20 23.73 8.27
CA LEU A 714 -27.84 22.83 7.31
C LEU A 714 -27.91 21.38 7.80
N ALA A 715 -26.81 20.87 8.39
CA ALA A 715 -26.78 19.52 8.94
C ALA A 715 -27.73 19.36 10.14
N ALA A 716 -27.79 20.38 11.02
CA ALA A 716 -28.70 20.41 12.14
C ALA A 716 -30.16 20.48 11.68
N GLU A 717 -30.47 21.28 10.65
CA GLU A 717 -31.79 21.33 10.06
C GLU A 717 -32.23 19.97 9.49
N LEU A 718 -31.36 19.29 8.74
CA LEU A 718 -31.61 17.91 8.26
C LEU A 718 -31.95 16.96 9.39
N ILE A 719 -31.17 16.96 10.48
CA ILE A 719 -31.38 16.12 11.65
C ILE A 719 -32.71 16.48 12.31
N GLY A 720 -33.01 17.77 12.45
CA GLY A 720 -34.26 18.25 13.02
C GLY A 720 -35.51 17.80 12.24
N GLN A 721 -35.47 17.93 10.91
CA GLN A 721 -36.55 17.44 10.04
C GLN A 721 -36.73 15.92 10.14
N ALA A 722 -35.63 15.16 10.14
CA ALA A 722 -35.67 13.71 10.25
C ALA A 722 -36.21 13.26 11.64
N TYR A 723 -35.84 13.97 12.70
CA TYR A 723 -36.34 13.67 14.04
C TYR A 723 -37.85 13.95 14.21
N VAL A 724 -38.32 15.06 13.67
CA VAL A 724 -39.78 15.34 13.69
C VAL A 724 -40.57 14.29 12.92
N ALA A 725 -40.03 13.84 11.76
CA ALA A 725 -40.64 12.73 11.02
C ALA A 725 -40.64 11.41 11.80
N ALA A 726 -39.53 11.05 12.46
CA ALA A 726 -39.40 9.85 13.27
C ALA A 726 -40.35 9.91 14.50
N TYR A 727 -40.43 11.07 15.18
CA TYR A 727 -41.30 11.27 16.35
C TYR A 727 -42.76 11.06 16.00
N ASN A 728 -43.23 11.70 14.92
CA ASN A 728 -44.64 11.56 14.49
C ASN A 728 -44.96 10.14 13.99
N LEU A 729 -44.00 9.47 13.32
CA LEU A 729 -44.17 8.06 12.97
C LEU A 729 -44.41 7.20 14.19
N VAL A 730 -43.60 7.32 15.23
CA VAL A 730 -43.73 6.52 16.43
C VAL A 730 -45.00 6.89 17.19
N LEU A 731 -45.32 8.17 17.26
CA LEU A 731 -46.54 8.65 17.91
C LEU A 731 -47.82 8.09 17.27
N ALA A 732 -47.89 8.13 15.92
CA ALA A 732 -49.02 7.60 15.15
C ALA A 732 -49.15 6.07 15.21
N ASN A 733 -48.04 5.36 15.40
CA ASN A 733 -47.95 3.91 15.42
C ASN A 733 -47.62 3.35 16.82
N ARG A 734 -47.94 4.07 17.88
CA ARG A 734 -47.54 3.74 19.24
C ARG A 734 -47.87 2.30 19.65
N ASP A 735 -49.11 1.85 19.40
CA ASP A 735 -49.58 0.50 19.77
C ASP A 735 -48.83 -0.58 18.98
N ALA A 736 -48.51 -0.33 17.70
CA ALA A 736 -47.73 -1.23 16.86
C ALA A 736 -46.29 -1.35 17.36
N VAL A 737 -45.65 -0.22 17.69
CA VAL A 737 -44.27 -0.21 18.27
C VAL A 737 -44.25 -0.95 19.61
N GLU A 738 -45.25 -0.75 20.48
CA GLU A 738 -45.38 -1.48 21.75
C GLU A 738 -45.57 -2.99 21.53
N HIS A 739 -46.36 -3.37 20.53
CA HIS A 739 -46.51 -4.78 20.14
C HIS A 739 -45.20 -5.41 19.71
N ILE A 740 -44.46 -4.75 18.78
CA ILE A 740 -43.16 -5.22 18.34
C ILE A 740 -42.18 -5.36 19.51
N ALA A 741 -42.14 -4.38 20.42
CA ALA A 741 -41.29 -4.42 21.60
C ALA A 741 -41.65 -5.55 22.54
N THR A 742 -42.94 -5.84 22.73
CA THR A 742 -43.43 -6.92 23.59
C THR A 742 -43.03 -8.29 23.04
N VAL A 743 -43.19 -8.51 21.73
CA VAL A 743 -42.74 -9.74 21.06
C VAL A 743 -41.22 -9.88 21.16
N LEU A 744 -40.49 -8.79 20.92
CA LEU A 744 -39.05 -8.77 21.03
C LEU A 744 -38.57 -9.08 22.46
N GLN A 745 -39.21 -8.53 23.48
CA GLN A 745 -38.90 -8.81 24.88
C GLN A 745 -39.10 -10.31 25.23
N ALA A 746 -40.14 -10.93 24.67
CA ALA A 746 -40.43 -12.36 24.89
C ALA A 746 -39.42 -13.26 24.13
N ARG A 747 -39.09 -12.92 22.90
CA ARG A 747 -38.21 -13.71 22.02
C ARG A 747 -36.73 -13.42 22.24
N ARG A 748 -36.40 -12.21 22.73
CA ARG A 748 -35.07 -11.63 22.87
C ARG A 748 -34.34 -11.36 21.56
N GLU A 749 -34.57 -12.13 20.52
CA GLU A 749 -34.03 -11.99 19.20
C GLU A 749 -34.99 -12.53 18.15
N ILE A 750 -35.16 -11.78 17.05
CA ILE A 750 -36.04 -12.10 15.92
C ILE A 750 -35.23 -11.89 14.64
N PHE A 751 -35.29 -12.86 13.71
CA PHE A 751 -34.43 -12.87 12.55
C PHE A 751 -35.20 -13.25 11.27
N GLY A 752 -34.74 -12.69 10.12
CA GLY A 752 -35.17 -13.08 8.78
C GLY A 752 -36.66 -12.90 8.53
N ASP A 753 -37.30 -13.93 7.98
CA ASP A 753 -38.72 -13.91 7.60
C ASP A 753 -39.67 -13.78 8.80
N GLU A 754 -39.28 -14.24 10.00
CA GLU A 754 -40.05 -14.04 11.21
C GLU A 754 -40.22 -12.55 11.57
N LEU A 755 -39.10 -11.78 11.42
CA LEU A 755 -39.16 -10.34 11.66
C LEU A 755 -39.99 -9.61 10.62
N LEU A 756 -39.88 -9.97 9.34
CA LEU A 756 -40.69 -9.38 8.29
C LEU A 756 -42.19 -9.59 8.52
N ASN A 757 -42.55 -10.82 8.82
CA ASN A 757 -43.98 -11.16 9.14
C ASN A 757 -44.50 -10.36 10.33
N LEU A 758 -43.67 -10.16 11.38
CA LEU A 758 -44.04 -9.34 12.54
C LEU A 758 -44.28 -7.88 12.12
N LEU A 759 -43.39 -7.29 11.34
CA LEU A 759 -43.50 -5.90 10.91
C LEU A 759 -44.68 -5.68 9.94
N GLU A 760 -44.91 -6.58 9.01
CA GLU A 760 -46.07 -6.55 8.10
C GLU A 760 -47.39 -6.69 8.84
N SER A 761 -47.49 -7.62 9.82
CA SER A 761 -48.68 -7.82 10.62
C SER A 761 -49.00 -6.66 11.56
N SER A 762 -47.97 -5.86 11.91
CA SER A 762 -48.12 -4.67 12.76
C SER A 762 -48.78 -3.48 12.05
N LYS A 763 -48.96 -3.55 10.71
CA LYS A 763 -49.68 -2.53 9.87
C LYS A 763 -49.19 -1.10 10.09
N LEU A 764 -47.88 -0.92 10.15
CA LEU A 764 -47.25 0.39 10.30
C LEU A 764 -47.56 1.29 9.09
N HIS A 765 -47.83 2.57 9.33
CA HIS A 765 -48.12 3.56 8.27
C HIS A 765 -47.37 4.87 8.48
N ILE A 766 -47.14 5.59 7.39
CA ILE A 766 -46.60 6.94 7.44
C ILE A 766 -47.74 7.88 7.87
N PRO A 767 -47.57 8.70 8.94
CA PRO A 767 -48.56 9.69 9.30
C PRO A 767 -48.62 10.81 8.25
N ASP A 768 -49.81 11.27 7.98
CA ASP A 768 -50.02 12.47 7.14
C ASP A 768 -49.91 13.70 8.04
N VAL A 769 -48.67 14.16 8.22
CA VAL A 769 -48.34 15.28 9.12
C VAL A 769 -47.52 16.29 8.36
N ASP A 770 -47.97 17.55 8.40
CA ASP A 770 -47.16 18.67 7.92
C ASP A 770 -46.02 18.95 8.90
N LEU A 771 -44.76 18.72 8.44
CA LEU A 771 -43.57 18.94 9.28
C LEU A 771 -43.36 20.42 9.61
N ALA A 772 -43.98 21.34 8.91
CA ALA A 772 -43.91 22.78 9.16
C ALA A 772 -44.87 23.24 10.27
N GLU A 773 -45.85 22.42 10.62
CA GLU A 773 -46.83 22.74 11.64
C GLU A 773 -46.25 22.56 13.06
N GLU A 774 -46.44 23.56 13.91
CA GLU A 774 -45.88 23.53 15.27
C GLU A 774 -46.47 22.37 16.14
N SER A 775 -47.70 21.97 15.86
CA SER A 775 -48.36 20.83 16.53
C SER A 775 -47.64 19.50 16.30
N ALA A 776 -46.90 19.39 15.21
CA ALA A 776 -46.12 18.20 14.88
C ALA A 776 -44.78 18.12 15.63
N TRP A 777 -44.34 19.18 16.29
CA TRP A 777 -43.00 19.24 16.89
C TRP A 777 -42.96 18.74 18.31
N PRO A 778 -42.00 17.86 18.64
CA PRO A 778 -41.82 17.40 20.01
C PRO A 778 -41.35 18.56 20.92
N THR A 779 -41.75 18.52 22.16
CA THR A 779 -41.16 19.33 23.24
C THR A 779 -39.82 18.69 23.60
N MET A 780 -38.73 19.38 23.24
CA MET A 780 -37.34 18.93 23.50
C MET A 780 -36.85 19.42 24.84
#